data_ce172ed39096d4bcf40218dbded14cc7
#
_entry.id   ce172ed39096d4bcf40218dbded14cc7
#
_cell.length_a   1.000
_cell.length_b   1.000
_cell.length_c   1.000
_cell.angle_alpha   90.00
_cell.angle_beta   90.00
_cell.angle_gamma   90.00
#
_symmetry.space_group_name_H-M   'P 1'
#
loop_
_entity.id
_entity.type
_entity.pdbx_description
1 polymer ?
#
loop_
_entity_poly.entity_id
_entity_poly.type
_entity_poly.pdbx_seq_one_letter_code
_entity_poly.pdbx_strand_id
1 'polypeptide(L)'
;MKKNLIALAISSCLLLSACSDQSSTSSSTNTSNPAASIAPGAPGQSSLWAYAGKTGIGTSYEQYTNGAYSDAGASGTISKVWFSIAQGVLTETMYGLIHEAQLQELQFFIKSSDALDEEKRDTISTTSYLKTDAQGRPLSLAYKVVNKDKEGKYEIEKHFFTDPDSQSLMMRVIVRALTDTITPYAYVNPAIANTGSNDSAAYSNNSWTATDGNSSMTLKTSAAVVHSTLGFEGVSDGITELKQNGTLSNQYSTTGATKGNVAFTLQLPTLKQGETAQWDFVLGFGKNAAESSASADKTLATGYDKVLAHYNGDGDAIGWQDFLQKLPALEKLSATATDGGKLLYTSAMVLKAQEDKTHAGAFIASLSNPWGDTKSAEQSATGYKAVWPRDFYQVAMAMLALGDTESPRIAFEYLQQVQAGDKIKGYTGTPGWFLQKTHVDGEPEWVGVQLDQTGMPLMLGWRLWKDGILSDAEISGWYKKMLKPAADFLVNGGAVKIQWNDKTITPPYTQQERWEEQQGYSPSTIAATIAGLISAGDIATHAGDTESAKKYFSAADKYSAQLETLTYTTAGSLTGEQGNGNYYLRINANEDPNDHSALGTSNAQIISDESQVIDGGFLELVRYGVRSATDKHIAETLPEYDNQQLPDLLRVKYEFTFPGVEGTFPGWRRYGVDGYGEDQSNGLGYVEANNSTQGRGRVWPIFTGERGHYELQLAHQLQSKNGSNKVDIEKLRNTYIKAMELFANEGMMLPEQVWDGVGNNDAYQYQKGEGTNAATPLAWTHAEYVKLLRSYSDGKVWDRNASTEARYVK
;
A
#
# COMPACT_ATOMS: atom_id res chain seq x y z
N MET A 1 -3.39 17.68 42.92
CA MET A 1 -3.11 17.59 44.37
C MET A 1 -2.44 16.25 44.69
N LYS A 2 -1.37 16.40 45.45
CA LYS A 2 -0.56 15.40 46.14
C LYS A 2 0.32 14.48 45.29
N LYS A 3 1.58 14.89 45.33
CA LYS A 3 2.84 14.15 45.14
C LYS A 3 2.97 13.07 46.23
N ASN A 4 3.65 11.98 45.89
CA ASN A 4 4.55 11.33 46.85
C ASN A 4 5.76 10.73 46.08
N LEU A 5 6.90 11.32 46.44
CA LEU A 5 8.25 10.79 46.25
C LEU A 5 8.49 9.67 47.30
N ILE A 6 9.21 8.63 46.94
CA ILE A 6 10.07 7.91 47.88
C ILE A 6 11.40 7.63 47.15
N ALA A 7 12.45 8.03 47.82
CA ALA A 7 13.86 7.91 47.44
C ALA A 7 14.60 6.91 48.33
N LEU A 8 15.71 6.40 47.80
CA LEU A 8 16.92 5.89 48.42
C LEU A 8 16.93 4.52 49.15
N ALA A 9 17.82 3.66 48.73
CA ALA A 9 19.03 3.37 49.54
C ALA A 9 20.09 2.57 48.75
N ILE A 10 21.30 3.14 48.75
CA ILE A 10 22.57 2.55 48.33
C ILE A 10 23.10 1.65 49.45
N SER A 11 23.63 0.48 49.10
CA SER A 11 24.60 -0.19 49.99
C SER A 11 25.63 -0.96 49.17
N SER A 12 26.89 -0.47 49.32
CA SER A 12 28.11 -1.06 48.84
C SER A 12 28.57 -2.17 49.77
N CYS A 13 29.06 -3.28 49.21
CA CYS A 13 29.97 -4.14 49.92
C CYS A 13 31.08 -4.64 49.01
N LEU A 14 32.28 -4.10 49.24
CA LEU A 14 33.56 -4.66 48.81
C LEU A 14 33.95 -5.84 49.69
N LEU A 15 34.41 -6.92 49.09
CA LEU A 15 35.31 -7.88 49.74
C LEU A 15 36.34 -8.40 48.73
N LEU A 16 37.58 -8.01 49.01
CA LEU A 16 38.83 -8.58 48.47
C LEU A 16 39.13 -9.93 49.14
N SER A 17 39.59 -10.91 48.38
CA SER A 17 40.53 -11.89 48.87
C SER A 17 41.39 -12.51 47.78
N ALA A 18 42.61 -12.70 48.09
CA ALA A 18 43.78 -12.85 47.24
C ALA A 18 44.16 -14.30 46.90
N CYS A 19 45.00 -14.38 45.89
CA CYS A 19 45.85 -15.40 45.31
C CYS A 19 46.15 -16.69 46.06
N SER A 20 46.25 -17.79 45.30
CA SER A 20 47.40 -18.71 45.40
C SER A 20 47.64 -19.45 44.09
N ASP A 21 48.88 -19.43 43.63
CA ASP A 21 49.42 -20.18 42.49
C ASP A 21 49.41 -21.69 42.71
N GLN A 22 49.10 -22.44 41.65
CA GLN A 22 49.88 -23.66 41.34
C GLN A 22 49.83 -24.01 39.85
N SER A 23 50.99 -24.13 39.28
CA SER A 23 51.31 -24.58 37.94
C SER A 23 51.11 -26.07 37.74
N SER A 24 50.44 -26.46 36.64
CA SER A 24 50.68 -27.74 35.97
C SER A 24 50.45 -27.61 34.47
N THR A 25 51.51 -27.80 33.75
CA THR A 25 51.57 -27.86 32.29
C THR A 25 50.88 -29.12 31.75
N SER A 26 49.85 -28.93 30.89
CA SER A 26 49.48 -29.93 29.92
C SER A 26 49.07 -29.20 28.62
N SER A 27 49.86 -29.44 27.59
CA SER A 27 49.64 -28.97 26.23
C SER A 27 48.42 -29.70 25.64
N SER A 28 47.30 -29.00 25.55
CA SER A 28 46.20 -29.35 24.64
C SER A 28 45.99 -28.16 23.68
N THR A 29 46.20 -28.42 22.40
CA THR A 29 45.86 -27.50 21.32
C THR A 29 44.34 -27.31 21.29
N ASN A 30 43.82 -26.41 22.10
CA ASN A 30 42.49 -25.86 21.98
C ASN A 30 42.55 -24.74 20.96
N THR A 31 42.03 -24.98 19.77
CA THR A 31 41.51 -23.90 18.90
C THR A 31 40.36 -23.24 19.63
N SER A 32 40.65 -22.30 20.53
CA SER A 32 39.67 -21.43 21.14
C SER A 32 39.06 -20.57 20.02
N ASN A 33 37.77 -20.77 19.68
CA ASN A 33 37.05 -19.71 19.04
C ASN A 33 37.30 -18.41 19.83
N PRO A 34 37.62 -17.29 19.16
CA PRO A 34 37.79 -16.03 19.87
C PRO A 34 36.50 -15.76 20.64
N ALA A 35 36.62 -15.33 21.90
CA ALA A 35 35.46 -14.98 22.71
C ALA A 35 34.60 -13.99 21.95
N ALA A 36 33.26 -14.24 21.87
CA ALA A 36 32.32 -13.38 21.17
C ALA A 36 32.44 -11.95 21.68
N SER A 37 32.72 -11.01 20.77
CA SER A 37 32.80 -9.60 21.11
C SER A 37 31.40 -9.01 21.10
N ILE A 38 30.93 -8.53 22.26
CA ILE A 38 29.56 -8.02 22.47
C ILE A 38 29.51 -6.54 22.12
N ALA A 39 28.54 -6.16 21.26
CA ALA A 39 28.27 -4.77 20.91
C ALA A 39 27.67 -4.00 22.11
N PRO A 40 28.18 -2.82 22.47
CA PRO A 40 27.61 -1.96 23.49
C PRO A 40 26.50 -1.06 22.94
N GLY A 41 25.74 -0.41 23.81
CA GLY A 41 24.88 0.73 23.43
C GLY A 41 23.43 0.41 23.08
N ALA A 42 22.92 -0.76 23.56
CA ALA A 42 21.48 -1.03 23.46
C ALA A 42 20.65 0.10 24.14
N PRO A 43 19.47 0.42 23.63
CA PRO A 43 18.77 -0.24 22.50
C PRO A 43 19.11 0.34 21.12
N GLY A 44 19.98 1.33 20.99
CA GLY A 44 20.22 2.09 19.77
C GLY A 44 19.15 3.17 19.55
N GLN A 45 19.11 3.73 18.34
CA GLN A 45 18.06 4.67 17.92
C GLN A 45 16.76 3.91 17.64
N SER A 46 15.62 4.59 17.79
CA SER A 46 14.32 4.00 17.48
C SER A 46 14.21 3.64 16.00
N SER A 47 13.71 2.44 15.70
CA SER A 47 13.45 2.01 14.33
C SER A 47 12.31 2.83 13.71
N LEU A 48 12.49 3.26 12.47
CA LEU A 48 11.47 3.93 11.66
C LEU A 48 11.02 2.98 10.54
N TRP A 49 9.87 3.27 9.92
CA TRP A 49 9.54 2.69 8.65
C TRP A 49 10.40 3.32 7.54
N ALA A 50 10.40 2.74 6.36
CA ALA A 50 11.10 3.34 5.24
C ALA A 50 10.27 4.40 4.52
N TYR A 51 10.92 5.21 3.66
CA TYR A 51 10.27 6.17 2.77
C TYR A 51 9.14 5.51 1.97
N ALA A 52 7.96 6.11 1.93
CA ALA A 52 6.76 5.50 1.38
C ALA A 52 6.64 5.58 -0.15
N GLY A 53 7.37 6.48 -0.80
CA GLY A 53 7.42 6.60 -2.26
C GLY A 53 8.22 5.47 -2.90
N LYS A 54 7.64 4.25 -2.94
CA LYS A 54 8.33 3.09 -3.52
C LYS A 54 8.40 3.19 -5.04
N THR A 55 9.56 2.85 -5.60
CA THR A 55 9.76 2.72 -7.05
C THR A 55 9.63 1.26 -7.52
N GLY A 56 9.46 0.33 -6.60
CA GLY A 56 9.22 -1.07 -6.90
C GLY A 56 8.74 -1.85 -5.68
N ILE A 57 7.87 -2.80 -5.93
CA ILE A 57 7.48 -3.84 -4.97
C ILE A 57 7.50 -5.18 -5.67
N GLY A 58 7.76 -6.27 -4.94
CA GLY A 58 7.77 -7.58 -5.57
C GLY A 58 7.63 -8.73 -4.60
N THR A 59 7.29 -9.87 -5.15
CA THR A 59 7.21 -11.19 -4.53
C THR A 59 7.22 -12.23 -5.65
N SER A 60 7.50 -13.49 -5.37
CA SER A 60 7.31 -14.57 -6.34
C SER A 60 5.83 -14.77 -6.68
N TYR A 61 5.51 -14.97 -7.95
CA TYR A 61 4.17 -15.40 -8.32
C TYR A 61 3.97 -16.86 -7.91
N GLU A 62 2.83 -17.13 -7.30
CA GLU A 62 2.41 -18.47 -6.89
C GLU A 62 1.01 -18.75 -7.44
N GLN A 63 0.77 -20.01 -7.80
CA GLN A 63 -0.55 -20.45 -8.24
C GLN A 63 -1.39 -20.93 -7.07
N TYR A 64 -2.69 -20.67 -7.13
CA TYR A 64 -3.61 -21.30 -6.20
C TYR A 64 -3.72 -22.82 -6.47
N THR A 65 -3.86 -23.55 -5.39
CA THR A 65 -4.24 -24.96 -5.40
C THR A 65 -5.52 -25.11 -4.59
N ASN A 66 -6.63 -25.43 -5.26
CA ASN A 66 -7.96 -25.50 -4.64
C ASN A 66 -8.36 -24.24 -3.84
N GLY A 67 -8.08 -23.05 -4.39
CA GLY A 67 -8.45 -21.77 -3.79
C GLY A 67 -7.54 -21.29 -2.65
N ALA A 68 -6.38 -21.91 -2.46
CA ALA A 68 -5.40 -21.51 -1.46
C ALA A 68 -3.97 -21.64 -2.03
N TYR A 69 -3.01 -21.09 -1.33
CA TYR A 69 -1.60 -21.35 -1.59
C TYR A 69 -1.16 -22.59 -0.79
N SER A 70 -0.56 -23.56 -1.45
CA SER A 70 -0.18 -24.84 -0.86
C SER A 70 1.20 -25.28 -1.34
N ASP A 71 2.05 -25.72 -0.42
CA ASP A 71 3.38 -26.28 -0.72
C ASP A 71 3.30 -27.55 -1.62
N ALA A 72 2.12 -28.14 -1.77
CA ALA A 72 1.86 -29.21 -2.73
C ALA A 72 1.59 -28.68 -4.16
N GLY A 73 1.68 -27.39 -4.40
CA GLY A 73 1.54 -26.76 -5.71
C GLY A 73 2.66 -27.14 -6.68
N ALA A 74 2.62 -26.56 -7.88
CA ALA A 74 3.52 -26.92 -8.97
C ALA A 74 5.01 -26.71 -8.67
N SER A 75 5.36 -25.74 -7.81
CA SER A 75 6.74 -25.46 -7.38
C SER A 75 7.18 -26.26 -6.16
N GLY A 76 6.26 -26.83 -5.39
CA GLY A 76 6.54 -27.57 -4.16
C GLY A 76 6.87 -26.71 -2.95
N THR A 77 7.07 -25.42 -3.10
CA THR A 77 7.31 -24.43 -2.02
C THR A 77 6.55 -23.16 -2.34
N ILE A 78 5.90 -22.56 -1.34
CA ILE A 78 5.29 -21.23 -1.45
C ILE A 78 6.22 -20.21 -0.82
N SER A 79 6.80 -19.34 -1.63
CA SER A 79 7.62 -18.25 -1.15
C SER A 79 6.74 -17.14 -0.55
N LYS A 80 6.85 -16.93 0.76
CA LYS A 80 6.10 -15.93 1.53
C LYS A 80 7.00 -14.74 1.87
N VAL A 81 7.70 -14.23 0.84
CA VAL A 81 8.61 -13.09 0.95
C VAL A 81 8.15 -11.99 -0.01
N TRP A 82 8.01 -10.78 0.50
CA TRP A 82 7.72 -9.56 -0.28
C TRP A 82 8.82 -8.54 -0.01
N PHE A 83 9.06 -7.67 -0.97
CA PHE A 83 10.05 -6.60 -0.83
C PHE A 83 9.57 -5.30 -1.44
N SER A 84 10.20 -4.21 -1.03
CA SER A 84 10.00 -2.90 -1.61
C SER A 84 11.33 -2.18 -1.87
N ILE A 85 11.31 -1.25 -2.83
CA ILE A 85 12.44 -0.42 -3.24
C ILE A 85 12.02 1.04 -3.11
N ALA A 86 12.81 1.85 -2.43
CA ALA A 86 12.62 3.28 -2.37
C ALA A 86 13.97 3.99 -2.35
N GLN A 87 14.04 5.20 -2.89
CA GLN A 87 15.27 5.99 -2.92
C GLN A 87 16.49 5.21 -3.44
N GLY A 88 16.25 4.30 -4.38
CA GLY A 88 17.27 3.47 -4.99
C GLY A 88 17.80 2.31 -4.13
N VAL A 89 17.24 2.01 -2.96
CA VAL A 89 17.71 0.96 -2.05
C VAL A 89 16.62 -0.05 -1.73
N LEU A 90 17.01 -1.24 -1.25
CA LEU A 90 16.06 -2.22 -0.71
C LEU A 90 15.53 -1.69 0.62
N THR A 91 14.23 -1.67 0.74
CA THR A 91 13.54 -1.25 1.96
C THR A 91 12.69 -2.39 2.54
N GLU A 92 11.67 -2.09 3.28
CA GLU A 92 10.84 -3.08 4.00
C GLU A 92 10.66 -4.38 3.21
N THR A 93 11.16 -5.46 3.80
CA THR A 93 11.02 -6.83 3.27
C THR A 93 10.20 -7.63 4.27
N MET A 94 9.11 -8.23 3.83
CA MET A 94 8.15 -8.93 4.68
C MET A 94 8.34 -10.45 4.55
N TYR A 95 8.05 -11.17 5.62
CA TYR A 95 8.11 -12.64 5.64
C TYR A 95 6.98 -13.25 6.44
N GLY A 96 6.38 -14.31 5.89
CA GLY A 96 5.35 -15.13 6.52
C GLY A 96 3.96 -14.57 6.32
N LEU A 97 3.69 -13.38 6.85
CA LEU A 97 2.52 -12.55 6.56
C LEU A 97 2.96 -11.26 5.86
N ILE A 98 2.18 -10.82 4.90
CA ILE A 98 2.52 -9.64 4.09
C ILE A 98 2.65 -8.35 4.91
N HIS A 99 2.11 -8.31 6.12
CA HIS A 99 2.19 -7.16 7.01
C HIS A 99 3.32 -7.26 8.05
N GLU A 100 4.12 -8.33 8.03
CA GLU A 100 5.23 -8.52 8.98
C GLU A 100 6.58 -8.20 8.34
N ALA A 101 7.03 -6.95 8.48
CA ALA A 101 8.35 -6.52 8.03
C ALA A 101 9.46 -7.13 8.89
N GLN A 102 10.59 -7.44 8.24
CA GLN A 102 11.79 -8.03 8.83
C GLN A 102 13.04 -7.20 8.57
N LEU A 103 12.95 -6.18 7.73
CA LEU A 103 14.04 -5.31 7.30
C LEU A 103 13.51 -3.88 7.22
N GLN A 104 14.27 -2.92 7.75
CA GLN A 104 14.07 -1.50 7.47
C GLN A 104 14.71 -1.13 6.15
N GLU A 105 16.03 -1.40 6.00
CA GLU A 105 16.77 -1.13 4.76
C GLU A 105 18.05 -1.95 4.59
N LEU A 106 18.44 -2.10 3.32
CA LEU A 106 19.79 -2.51 2.91
C LEU A 106 20.29 -1.51 1.86
N GLN A 107 21.38 -0.81 2.17
CA GLN A 107 22.02 0.18 1.32
C GLN A 107 23.55 0.06 1.35
N PHE A 108 24.23 0.86 0.53
CA PHE A 108 25.67 0.94 0.51
C PHE A 108 26.18 2.32 0.95
N PHE A 109 27.28 2.31 1.70
CA PHE A 109 28.11 3.48 1.92
C PHE A 109 29.39 3.32 1.14
N ILE A 110 29.81 4.36 0.44
CA ILE A 110 30.99 4.33 -0.41
C ILE A 110 32.02 5.29 0.16
N LYS A 111 33.17 4.73 0.59
CA LYS A 111 34.29 5.55 1.00
C LYS A 111 35.20 5.80 -0.19
N SER A 112 35.39 7.06 -0.54
CA SER A 112 36.34 7.56 -1.51
C SER A 112 37.58 8.19 -0.82
N SER A 113 38.42 8.87 -1.57
CA SER A 113 39.61 9.55 -1.02
C SER A 113 39.22 10.69 -0.06
N ASP A 114 38.09 11.33 -0.25
CA ASP A 114 37.67 12.57 0.41
C ASP A 114 36.30 12.52 1.08
N ALA A 115 35.51 11.47 0.88
CA ALA A 115 34.14 11.37 1.37
C ALA A 115 33.75 9.97 1.83
N LEU A 116 32.68 9.90 2.64
CA LEU A 116 31.88 8.71 2.91
C LEU A 116 30.45 9.03 2.47
N ASP A 117 30.13 8.58 1.28
CA ASP A 117 28.85 8.83 0.63
C ASP A 117 27.80 7.82 1.09
N GLU A 118 26.60 8.29 1.30
CA GLU A 118 25.42 7.47 1.57
C GLU A 118 24.60 7.28 0.28
N GLU A 119 24.38 6.05 -0.13
CA GLU A 119 23.74 5.72 -1.39
C GLU A 119 22.40 6.46 -1.62
N LYS A 120 21.51 6.49 -0.62
CA LYS A 120 20.21 7.18 -0.72
C LYS A 120 20.33 8.68 -0.97
N ARG A 121 21.34 9.31 -0.36
CA ARG A 121 21.47 10.77 -0.35
C ARG A 121 22.36 11.29 -1.47
N ASP A 122 23.46 10.59 -1.75
CA ASP A 122 24.55 11.13 -2.55
C ASP A 122 24.54 10.59 -3.99
N THR A 123 23.53 9.75 -4.35
CA THR A 123 23.36 9.26 -5.72
C THR A 123 22.06 9.77 -6.37
N ILE A 124 21.99 9.58 -7.68
CA ILE A 124 20.76 9.67 -8.48
C ILE A 124 20.40 8.25 -8.89
N SER A 125 19.24 7.79 -8.48
CA SER A 125 18.75 6.45 -8.78
C SER A 125 17.86 6.42 -10.02
N THR A 126 17.85 5.28 -10.70
CA THR A 126 16.87 4.94 -11.74
C THR A 126 16.41 3.50 -11.56
N THR A 127 15.11 3.27 -11.63
CA THR A 127 14.49 1.96 -11.52
C THR A 127 13.98 1.49 -12.89
N SER A 128 14.25 0.25 -13.24
CA SER A 128 13.76 -0.40 -14.47
C SER A 128 13.53 -1.90 -14.22
N TYR A 129 12.95 -2.58 -15.21
CA TYR A 129 12.66 -4.01 -15.12
C TYR A 129 13.76 -4.85 -15.77
N LEU A 130 14.10 -5.99 -15.17
CA LEU A 130 15.08 -6.92 -15.73
C LEU A 130 14.54 -7.65 -16.96
N LYS A 131 13.22 -7.82 -17.05
CA LYS A 131 12.57 -8.51 -18.16
C LYS A 131 11.39 -7.72 -18.70
N THR A 132 11.46 -7.43 -20.00
CA THR A 132 10.39 -6.75 -20.75
C THR A 132 10.15 -7.46 -22.07
N ASP A 133 8.98 -7.24 -22.67
CA ASP A 133 8.72 -7.63 -24.04
C ASP A 133 9.32 -6.66 -25.08
N ALA A 134 9.06 -6.90 -26.35
CA ALA A 134 9.56 -6.07 -27.46
C ALA A 134 8.98 -4.64 -27.47
N GLN A 135 7.85 -4.40 -26.77
CA GLN A 135 7.22 -3.10 -26.58
C GLN A 135 7.70 -2.40 -25.31
N GLY A 136 8.58 -3.04 -24.52
CA GLY A 136 9.08 -2.51 -23.25
C GLY A 136 8.11 -2.66 -22.09
N ARG A 137 7.07 -3.53 -22.22
CA ARG A 137 6.14 -3.82 -21.13
C ARG A 137 6.78 -4.82 -20.16
N PRO A 138 6.72 -4.59 -18.85
CA PRO A 138 7.32 -5.50 -17.87
C PRO A 138 6.66 -6.88 -17.88
N LEU A 139 7.48 -7.93 -17.81
CA LEU A 139 7.02 -9.32 -17.77
C LEU A 139 7.22 -10.00 -16.41
N SER A 140 7.85 -9.30 -15.46
CA SER A 140 7.97 -9.73 -14.06
C SER A 140 8.28 -8.53 -13.18
N LEU A 141 8.13 -8.69 -11.86
CA LEU A 141 8.51 -7.70 -10.84
C LEU A 141 9.97 -7.91 -10.37
N ALA A 142 10.85 -8.27 -11.31
CA ALA A 142 12.30 -8.29 -11.10
C ALA A 142 12.88 -6.96 -11.57
N TYR A 143 13.56 -6.25 -10.67
CA TYR A 143 14.00 -4.88 -10.90
C TYR A 143 15.51 -4.78 -11.09
N LYS A 144 15.91 -3.83 -11.92
CA LYS A 144 17.25 -3.28 -12.00
C LYS A 144 17.21 -1.84 -11.51
N VAL A 145 17.98 -1.54 -10.48
CA VAL A 145 18.20 -0.20 -9.94
C VAL A 145 19.63 0.21 -10.18
N VAL A 146 19.84 1.40 -10.72
CA VAL A 146 21.17 1.97 -10.93
C VAL A 146 21.28 3.27 -10.14
N ASN A 147 22.22 3.30 -9.20
CA ASN A 147 22.56 4.46 -8.39
C ASN A 147 23.87 5.05 -8.93
N LYS A 148 23.80 6.25 -9.49
CA LYS A 148 24.97 6.99 -9.98
C LYS A 148 25.34 8.08 -8.99
N ASP A 149 26.59 8.05 -8.57
CA ASP A 149 27.14 9.13 -7.73
C ASP A 149 26.97 10.49 -8.41
N LYS A 150 26.52 11.48 -7.64
CA LYS A 150 26.31 12.87 -8.13
C LYS A 150 27.60 13.53 -8.64
N GLU A 151 28.76 13.11 -8.14
CA GLU A 151 30.09 13.60 -8.56
C GLU A 151 30.73 12.71 -9.63
N GLY A 152 30.11 11.57 -9.97
CA GLY A 152 30.61 10.65 -11.00
C GLY A 152 31.76 9.75 -10.59
N LYS A 153 31.99 9.54 -9.29
CA LYS A 153 33.07 8.70 -8.76
C LYS A 153 32.78 7.21 -8.93
N TYR A 154 31.50 6.80 -8.79
CA TYR A 154 31.10 5.41 -8.86
C TYR A 154 29.67 5.22 -9.38
N GLU A 155 29.34 3.98 -9.67
CA GLU A 155 28.00 3.51 -10.00
C GLU A 155 27.73 2.19 -9.29
N ILE A 156 26.52 2.03 -8.74
CA ILE A 156 26.04 0.80 -8.11
C ILE A 156 24.80 0.33 -8.89
N GLU A 157 24.88 -0.84 -9.52
CA GLU A 157 23.74 -1.50 -10.16
C GLU A 157 23.28 -2.64 -9.26
N LYS A 158 21.98 -2.73 -9.01
CA LYS A 158 21.37 -3.76 -8.16
C LYS A 158 20.19 -4.42 -8.85
N HIS A 159 20.09 -5.74 -8.73
CA HIS A 159 18.97 -6.53 -9.22
C HIS A 159 18.24 -7.17 -8.05
N PHE A 160 16.90 -7.03 -7.99
CA PHE A 160 16.09 -7.49 -6.88
C PHE A 160 14.98 -8.43 -7.35
N PHE A 161 14.85 -9.59 -6.71
CA PHE A 161 13.74 -10.53 -6.84
C PHE A 161 13.77 -11.56 -5.70
N THR A 162 12.64 -12.21 -5.42
CA THR A 162 12.57 -13.29 -4.43
C THR A 162 12.84 -14.65 -5.09
N ASP A 163 13.21 -15.65 -4.29
CA ASP A 163 13.37 -17.02 -4.75
C ASP A 163 12.03 -17.78 -4.59
N PRO A 164 11.40 -18.26 -5.70
CA PRO A 164 10.15 -19.00 -5.60
C PRO A 164 10.25 -20.31 -4.80
N ASP A 165 11.45 -20.90 -4.74
CA ASP A 165 11.67 -22.17 -4.07
C ASP A 165 12.21 -22.04 -2.64
N SER A 166 12.36 -20.80 -2.15
CA SER A 166 12.94 -20.54 -0.82
C SER A 166 12.30 -19.33 -0.15
N GLN A 167 12.41 -19.26 1.16
CA GLN A 167 12.00 -18.07 1.91
C GLN A 167 13.15 -17.04 1.89
N SER A 168 13.41 -16.47 0.73
CA SER A 168 14.57 -15.57 0.56
C SER A 168 14.39 -14.54 -0.54
N LEU A 169 15.19 -13.47 -0.42
CA LEU A 169 15.36 -12.43 -1.43
C LEU A 169 16.79 -12.51 -1.96
N MET A 170 16.94 -12.49 -3.29
CA MET A 170 18.21 -12.39 -4.02
C MET A 170 18.44 -10.94 -4.45
N MET A 171 19.63 -10.42 -4.15
CA MET A 171 20.10 -9.14 -4.67
C MET A 171 21.48 -9.32 -5.30
N ARG A 172 21.59 -9.13 -6.62
CA ARG A 172 22.89 -8.99 -7.29
C ARG A 172 23.32 -7.56 -7.26
N VAL A 173 24.57 -7.30 -6.89
CA VAL A 173 25.16 -5.96 -6.80
C VAL A 173 26.40 -5.90 -7.70
N ILE A 174 26.45 -4.89 -8.56
CA ILE A 174 27.59 -4.60 -9.43
C ILE A 174 28.06 -3.19 -9.09
N VAL A 175 29.30 -3.07 -8.59
CA VAL A 175 29.89 -1.79 -8.23
C VAL A 175 30.99 -1.44 -9.22
N ARG A 176 30.94 -0.24 -9.75
CA ARG A 176 31.94 0.28 -10.71
C ARG A 176 32.63 1.50 -10.12
N ALA A 177 33.94 1.43 -9.95
CA ALA A 177 34.79 2.56 -9.58
C ALA A 177 35.15 3.35 -10.85
N LEU A 178 34.57 4.53 -11.06
CA LEU A 178 34.68 5.27 -12.34
C LEU A 178 35.92 6.18 -12.37
N THR A 179 36.01 7.12 -11.44
CA THR A 179 37.05 8.15 -11.45
C THR A 179 37.93 8.16 -10.20
N ASP A 180 37.60 7.39 -9.16
CA ASP A 180 38.34 7.31 -7.90
C ASP A 180 38.52 5.84 -7.46
N THR A 181 39.40 5.62 -6.47
CA THR A 181 39.50 4.36 -5.73
C THR A 181 38.46 4.38 -4.61
N ILE A 182 37.61 3.38 -4.54
CA ILE A 182 36.49 3.32 -3.60
C ILE A 182 36.50 2.07 -2.74
N THR A 183 36.01 2.16 -1.52
CA THR A 183 35.73 1.02 -0.65
C THR A 183 34.24 1.00 -0.32
N PRO A 184 33.50 -0.01 -0.82
CA PRO A 184 32.09 -0.16 -0.52
C PRO A 184 31.88 -0.79 0.86
N TYR A 185 30.85 -0.34 1.57
CA TYR A 185 30.33 -0.93 2.80
C TYR A 185 28.86 -1.25 2.63
N ALA A 186 28.50 -2.52 2.78
CA ALA A 186 27.09 -2.89 2.85
C ALA A 186 26.56 -2.62 4.26
N TYR A 187 25.47 -1.89 4.35
CA TYR A 187 24.77 -1.60 5.60
C TYR A 187 23.39 -2.24 5.58
N VAL A 188 23.06 -3.00 6.60
CA VAL A 188 21.78 -3.72 6.73
C VAL A 188 21.20 -3.43 8.09
N ASN A 189 19.98 -2.87 8.11
CA ASN A 189 19.22 -2.61 9.33
C ASN A 189 18.01 -3.52 9.37
N PRO A 190 18.04 -4.64 10.11
CA PRO A 190 16.88 -5.46 10.39
C PRO A 190 15.79 -4.68 11.14
N ALA A 191 14.55 -5.14 11.00
CA ALA A 191 13.40 -4.66 11.77
C ALA A 191 12.46 -5.85 11.98
N ILE A 192 12.98 -6.85 12.69
CA ILE A 192 12.32 -8.16 12.83
C ILE A 192 10.95 -7.99 13.51
N ALA A 193 9.94 -8.67 12.98
CA ALA A 193 8.57 -8.68 13.51
C ALA A 193 7.96 -7.26 13.64
N ASN A 194 8.17 -6.39 12.63
CA ASN A 194 7.64 -5.02 12.53
C ASN A 194 8.18 -3.99 13.53
N THR A 195 9.11 -4.31 14.41
CA THR A 195 9.51 -3.35 15.45
C THR A 195 10.94 -2.88 15.34
N GLY A 196 11.86 -3.80 15.09
CA GLY A 196 13.30 -3.51 15.12
C GLY A 196 13.86 -3.10 16.49
N SER A 197 13.03 -2.94 17.51
CA SER A 197 13.45 -2.49 18.85
C SER A 197 13.79 -3.64 19.79
N ASN A 198 13.46 -4.88 19.41
CA ASN A 198 13.66 -6.09 20.20
C ASN A 198 14.63 -7.08 19.55
N ASP A 199 15.37 -6.67 18.56
CA ASP A 199 16.25 -7.56 17.81
C ASP A 199 17.49 -7.93 18.60
N SER A 200 17.89 -9.18 18.47
CA SER A 200 19.21 -9.70 18.87
C SER A 200 19.98 -10.06 17.61
N ALA A 201 21.29 -9.84 17.62
CA ALA A 201 22.13 -10.09 16.45
C ALA A 201 23.33 -10.98 16.77
N ALA A 202 23.72 -11.81 15.81
CA ALA A 202 24.91 -12.65 15.89
C ALA A 202 25.55 -12.86 14.51
N TYR A 203 26.88 -12.94 14.50
CA TYR A 203 27.68 -13.33 13.35
C TYR A 203 28.37 -14.67 13.61
N SER A 204 28.22 -15.59 12.70
CA SER A 204 28.97 -16.84 12.69
C SER A 204 29.02 -17.43 11.29
N ASN A 205 30.15 -18.00 10.90
CA ASN A 205 30.30 -18.77 9.65
C ASN A 205 29.79 -18.00 8.40
N ASN A 206 30.19 -16.75 8.22
CA ASN A 206 29.76 -15.86 7.14
C ASN A 206 28.22 -15.67 7.07
N SER A 207 27.57 -15.72 8.21
CA SER A 207 26.15 -15.47 8.38
C SER A 207 25.94 -14.36 9.40
N TRP A 208 25.27 -13.29 9.01
CA TRP A 208 24.85 -12.19 9.88
C TRP A 208 23.36 -12.37 10.12
N THR A 209 22.99 -12.69 11.34
CA THR A 209 21.61 -13.07 11.69
C THR A 209 21.05 -12.12 12.72
N ALA A 210 19.82 -11.63 12.48
CA ALA A 210 18.97 -10.95 13.45
C ALA A 210 17.76 -11.80 13.79
N THR A 211 17.31 -11.74 15.06
CA THR A 211 16.17 -12.53 15.55
C THR A 211 15.33 -11.75 16.55
N ASP A 212 14.02 -11.87 16.45
CA ASP A 212 13.06 -11.49 17.50
C ASP A 212 11.96 -12.54 17.57
N GLY A 213 11.72 -13.07 18.76
CA GLY A 213 10.69 -14.08 18.97
C GLY A 213 10.84 -15.30 18.05
N ASN A 214 9.82 -15.50 17.22
CA ASN A 214 9.74 -16.61 16.26
C ASN A 214 10.04 -16.16 14.82
N SER A 215 10.76 -15.04 14.64
CA SER A 215 11.16 -14.55 13.34
C SER A 215 12.66 -14.33 13.29
N SER A 216 13.27 -14.66 12.16
CA SER A 216 14.72 -14.54 11.94
C SER A 216 15.02 -14.19 10.50
N MET A 217 15.99 -13.29 10.32
CA MET A 217 16.60 -12.95 9.04
C MET A 217 18.09 -13.25 9.08
N THR A 218 18.62 -13.89 8.03
CA THR A 218 20.05 -14.14 7.85
C THR A 218 20.52 -13.55 6.53
N LEU A 219 21.53 -12.67 6.60
CA LEU A 219 22.26 -12.20 5.44
C LEU A 219 23.41 -13.16 5.13
N LYS A 220 23.54 -13.51 3.85
CA LYS A 220 24.73 -14.19 3.25
C LYS A 220 25.13 -13.49 1.96
N THR A 221 26.41 -13.60 1.62
CA THR A 221 26.93 -12.99 0.38
C THR A 221 28.04 -13.83 -0.24
N SER A 222 28.17 -13.73 -1.56
CA SER A 222 29.32 -14.26 -2.31
C SER A 222 30.58 -13.39 -2.22
N ALA A 223 30.48 -12.19 -1.64
CA ALA A 223 31.61 -11.27 -1.50
C ALA A 223 32.63 -11.79 -0.51
N ALA A 224 33.92 -11.58 -0.81
CA ALA A 224 35.00 -11.76 0.15
C ALA A 224 35.01 -10.58 1.14
N VAL A 225 34.21 -10.68 2.21
CA VAL A 225 34.09 -9.62 3.21
C VAL A 225 35.43 -9.41 3.91
N VAL A 226 35.98 -8.19 3.83
CA VAL A 226 37.28 -7.83 4.38
C VAL A 226 37.20 -7.63 5.89
N HIS A 227 36.13 -6.97 6.34
CA HIS A 227 35.86 -6.68 7.73
C HIS A 227 34.35 -6.59 7.96
N SER A 228 33.89 -7.01 9.12
CA SER A 228 32.48 -6.81 9.46
C SER A 228 32.31 -6.59 10.96
N THR A 229 31.26 -5.84 11.28
CA THR A 229 30.80 -5.64 12.64
C THR A 229 29.28 -5.59 12.67
N LEU A 230 28.71 -5.92 13.80
CA LEU A 230 27.31 -5.64 14.10
C LEU A 230 27.24 -4.71 15.31
N GLY A 231 26.15 -3.98 15.46
CA GLY A 231 26.01 -3.04 16.57
C GLY A 231 24.59 -2.50 16.66
N PHE A 232 24.40 -1.55 17.57
CA PHE A 232 23.13 -0.86 17.72
C PHE A 232 23.15 0.42 16.88
N GLU A 233 22.10 0.59 16.09
CA GLU A 233 21.94 1.69 15.12
C GLU A 233 22.18 3.06 15.80
N GLY A 234 23.00 3.92 15.16
CA GLY A 234 23.36 5.25 15.62
C GLY A 234 24.28 5.30 16.85
N VAL A 235 24.71 4.15 17.41
CA VAL A 235 25.52 4.08 18.64
C VAL A 235 26.79 3.28 18.45
N SER A 236 26.69 2.00 18.08
CA SER A 236 27.84 1.10 17.98
C SER A 236 27.90 0.36 16.64
N ASP A 237 27.01 0.69 15.71
CA ASP A 237 27.07 0.16 14.35
C ASP A 237 28.30 0.69 13.60
N GLY A 238 28.70 -0.03 12.55
CA GLY A 238 29.93 0.27 11.83
C GLY A 238 29.88 1.58 11.03
N ILE A 239 28.73 2.04 10.60
CA ILE A 239 28.59 3.33 9.89
C ILE A 239 28.77 4.49 10.85
N THR A 240 28.25 4.37 12.06
CA THR A 240 28.52 5.33 13.13
C THR A 240 30.03 5.41 13.45
N GLU A 241 30.71 4.25 13.53
CA GLU A 241 32.15 4.22 13.70
C GLU A 241 32.92 4.85 12.53
N LEU A 242 32.54 4.53 11.29
CA LEU A 242 33.14 5.11 10.09
C LEU A 242 33.00 6.64 10.03
N LYS A 243 31.84 7.17 10.38
CA LYS A 243 31.59 8.62 10.45
C LYS A 243 32.45 9.32 11.51
N GLN A 244 32.70 8.64 12.64
CA GLN A 244 33.47 9.19 13.75
C GLN A 244 34.98 9.06 13.54
N ASN A 245 35.45 7.90 13.07
CA ASN A 245 36.87 7.53 13.08
C ASN A 245 37.47 7.42 11.67
N GLY A 246 36.68 7.44 10.63
CA GLY A 246 37.09 7.25 9.25
C GLY A 246 37.54 5.83 8.91
N THR A 247 37.49 4.90 9.84
CA THR A 247 37.86 3.49 9.65
C THR A 247 36.94 2.58 10.45
N LEU A 248 36.72 1.36 9.94
CA LEU A 248 36.00 0.31 10.63
C LEU A 248 37.03 -0.57 11.35
N SER A 249 37.09 -0.49 12.66
CA SER A 249 38.03 -1.25 13.49
C SER A 249 37.37 -2.20 14.49
N ASN A 250 36.12 -1.89 14.91
CA ASN A 250 35.35 -2.75 15.78
C ASN A 250 34.94 -4.03 15.08
N GLN A 251 34.97 -5.15 15.82
CA GLN A 251 34.52 -6.47 15.31
C GLN A 251 33.55 -7.11 16.29
N TYR A 252 32.47 -6.41 16.59
CA TYR A 252 31.39 -6.99 17.38
C TYR A 252 30.74 -8.13 16.62
N SER A 253 30.62 -9.29 17.26
CA SER A 253 30.06 -10.49 16.66
C SER A 253 28.71 -10.91 17.25
N THR A 254 28.24 -10.24 18.31
CA THR A 254 26.94 -10.49 18.94
C THR A 254 26.48 -9.29 19.75
N THR A 255 25.17 -9.16 19.93
CA THR A 255 24.54 -8.26 20.92
C THR A 255 24.42 -8.93 22.30
N GLY A 256 24.81 -10.20 22.43
CA GLY A 256 24.66 -10.96 23.67
C GLY A 256 23.18 -11.11 24.07
N ALA A 257 22.89 -10.79 25.32
CA ALA A 257 21.53 -10.84 25.87
C ALA A 257 20.76 -9.51 25.68
N THR A 258 21.39 -8.46 25.15
CA THR A 258 20.75 -7.17 24.95
C THR A 258 20.02 -7.13 23.61
N LYS A 259 18.91 -6.39 23.59
CA LYS A 259 18.03 -6.23 22.44
C LYS A 259 17.94 -4.76 22.04
N GLY A 260 17.61 -4.51 20.78
CA GLY A 260 17.40 -3.17 20.27
C GLY A 260 17.39 -3.11 18.75
N ASN A 261 17.48 -1.90 18.20
CA ASN A 261 17.64 -1.67 16.78
C ASN A 261 19.09 -1.98 16.38
N VAL A 262 19.28 -3.11 15.68
CA VAL A 262 20.60 -3.63 15.32
C VAL A 262 20.93 -3.33 13.87
N ALA A 263 22.21 -3.19 13.55
CA ALA A 263 22.67 -3.04 12.17
C ALA A 263 23.94 -3.88 11.91
N PHE A 264 24.08 -4.37 10.67
CA PHE A 264 25.26 -5.04 10.16
C PHE A 264 26.02 -4.11 9.23
N THR A 265 27.33 -4.05 9.35
CA THR A 265 28.20 -3.31 8.44
C THR A 265 29.29 -4.23 7.93
N LEU A 266 29.35 -4.39 6.61
CA LEU A 266 30.29 -5.28 5.92
C LEU A 266 31.18 -4.45 4.99
N GLN A 267 32.48 -4.39 5.27
CA GLN A 267 33.48 -3.84 4.35
C GLN A 267 33.75 -4.82 3.21
N LEU A 268 33.50 -4.37 1.99
CA LEU A 268 33.81 -5.13 0.78
C LEU A 268 35.22 -4.80 0.25
N PRO A 269 35.74 -5.58 -0.72
CA PRO A 269 37.03 -5.30 -1.33
C PRO A 269 37.09 -3.89 -1.95
N THR A 270 38.19 -3.19 -1.73
CA THR A 270 38.45 -1.89 -2.35
C THR A 270 38.63 -2.06 -3.85
N LEU A 271 38.02 -1.21 -4.62
CA LEU A 271 38.10 -1.13 -6.08
C LEU A 271 38.91 0.07 -6.50
N LYS A 272 39.93 -0.15 -7.30
CA LYS A 272 40.72 0.93 -7.90
C LYS A 272 39.89 1.56 -9.06
N GLN A 273 40.22 2.78 -9.41
CA GLN A 273 39.67 3.45 -10.57
C GLN A 273 39.65 2.52 -11.80
N GLY A 274 38.49 2.40 -12.46
CA GLY A 274 38.25 1.55 -13.61
C GLY A 274 37.89 0.10 -13.30
N GLU A 275 38.01 -0.34 -12.04
CA GLU A 275 37.64 -1.70 -11.66
C GLU A 275 36.12 -1.84 -11.43
N THR A 276 35.64 -3.05 -11.70
CA THR A 276 34.26 -3.47 -11.48
C THR A 276 34.23 -4.75 -10.66
N ALA A 277 33.33 -4.82 -9.68
CA ALA A 277 33.08 -6.05 -8.94
C ALA A 277 31.60 -6.40 -8.97
N GLN A 278 31.30 -7.71 -8.87
CA GLN A 278 29.95 -8.23 -8.79
C GLN A 278 29.84 -9.21 -7.62
N TRP A 279 28.77 -9.07 -6.85
CA TRP A 279 28.47 -9.95 -5.72
C TRP A 279 26.98 -10.25 -5.64
N ASP A 280 26.64 -11.42 -5.11
CA ASP A 280 25.29 -11.80 -4.76
C ASP A 280 25.10 -11.68 -3.24
N PHE A 281 24.04 -11.02 -2.82
CA PHE A 281 23.56 -10.91 -1.46
C PHE A 281 22.23 -11.63 -1.36
N VAL A 282 22.04 -12.41 -0.31
CA VAL A 282 20.77 -13.11 -0.05
C VAL A 282 20.32 -12.86 1.37
N LEU A 283 19.09 -12.39 1.49
CA LEU A 283 18.37 -12.35 2.77
C LEU A 283 17.48 -13.59 2.84
N GLY A 284 17.81 -14.50 3.74
CA GLY A 284 16.98 -15.67 4.05
C GLY A 284 16.15 -15.42 5.29
N PHE A 285 14.92 -15.91 5.30
CA PHE A 285 13.95 -15.77 6.38
C PHE A 285 13.54 -17.13 6.93
N GLY A 286 13.12 -17.16 8.19
CA GLY A 286 12.67 -18.37 8.88
C GLY A 286 12.19 -18.05 10.30
N LYS A 287 11.68 -19.06 10.98
CA LYS A 287 11.21 -18.95 12.37
C LYS A 287 12.37 -18.91 13.38
N ASN A 288 13.56 -19.19 12.94
CA ASN A 288 14.78 -19.21 13.75
C ASN A 288 16.01 -19.08 12.85
N ALA A 289 17.18 -18.86 13.47
CA ALA A 289 18.44 -18.66 12.76
C ALA A 289 18.84 -19.82 11.83
N ALA A 290 18.50 -21.06 12.20
CA ALA A 290 18.85 -22.21 11.37
C ALA A 290 18.01 -22.25 10.08
N GLU A 291 16.71 -21.97 10.18
CA GLU A 291 15.81 -21.90 9.02
C GLU A 291 16.15 -20.73 8.08
N SER A 292 16.38 -19.54 8.65
CA SER A 292 16.74 -18.37 7.83
C SER A 292 18.09 -18.54 7.13
N SER A 293 19.07 -19.15 7.82
CA SER A 293 20.36 -19.50 7.21
C SER A 293 20.22 -20.55 6.10
N ALA A 294 19.41 -21.58 6.31
CA ALA A 294 19.16 -22.62 5.30
C ALA A 294 18.45 -22.06 4.06
N SER A 295 17.51 -21.14 4.25
CA SER A 295 16.84 -20.44 3.15
C SER A 295 17.83 -19.65 2.29
N ALA A 296 18.74 -18.88 2.94
CA ALA A 296 19.77 -18.13 2.23
C ALA A 296 20.77 -19.07 1.50
N ASP A 297 21.21 -20.16 2.16
CA ASP A 297 22.14 -21.12 1.56
C ASP A 297 21.56 -21.77 0.31
N LYS A 298 20.26 -22.15 0.36
CA LYS A 298 19.57 -22.76 -0.79
C LYS A 298 19.60 -21.83 -2.00
N THR A 299 19.26 -20.57 -1.82
CA THR A 299 19.22 -19.59 -2.90
C THR A 299 20.60 -19.28 -3.46
N LEU A 300 21.62 -19.10 -2.61
CA LEU A 300 23.01 -18.93 -3.08
C LEU A 300 23.49 -20.14 -3.87
N ALA A 301 23.17 -21.35 -3.42
CA ALA A 301 23.56 -22.58 -4.12
C ALA A 301 22.81 -22.76 -5.44
N THR A 302 21.55 -22.33 -5.53
CA THR A 302 20.77 -22.33 -6.78
C THR A 302 21.38 -21.37 -7.80
N GLY A 303 21.80 -20.20 -7.35
CA GLY A 303 22.48 -19.18 -8.14
C GLY A 303 21.52 -18.26 -8.91
N TYR A 304 21.99 -17.05 -9.18
CA TYR A 304 21.22 -15.93 -9.74
C TYR A 304 20.39 -16.32 -10.99
N ASP A 305 21.00 -16.92 -12.00
CA ASP A 305 20.34 -17.14 -13.29
C ASP A 305 19.16 -18.09 -13.19
N LYS A 306 19.28 -19.14 -12.37
CA LYS A 306 18.21 -20.12 -12.18
C LYS A 306 17.07 -19.55 -11.35
N VAL A 307 17.39 -18.80 -10.28
CA VAL A 307 16.37 -18.16 -9.45
C VAL A 307 15.60 -17.13 -10.27
N LEU A 308 16.30 -16.29 -11.06
CA LEU A 308 15.65 -15.29 -11.91
C LEU A 308 14.80 -15.94 -13.01
N ALA A 309 15.27 -17.01 -13.64
CA ALA A 309 14.51 -17.73 -14.64
C ALA A 309 13.21 -18.30 -14.07
N HIS A 310 13.25 -18.89 -12.86
CA HIS A 310 12.06 -19.37 -12.17
C HIS A 310 11.12 -18.21 -11.78
N TYR A 311 11.65 -17.14 -11.19
CA TYR A 311 10.87 -15.95 -10.83
C TYR A 311 10.12 -15.36 -12.04
N ASN A 312 10.74 -15.33 -13.19
CA ASN A 312 10.13 -14.85 -14.43
C ASN A 312 9.09 -15.83 -15.01
N GLY A 313 9.20 -17.12 -14.78
CA GLY A 313 8.47 -18.16 -15.51
C GLY A 313 9.12 -18.49 -16.85
N ASP A 314 10.44 -18.62 -16.87
CA ASP A 314 11.18 -18.98 -18.10
C ASP A 314 11.24 -20.52 -18.29
N GLY A 315 11.00 -20.97 -19.51
CA GLY A 315 10.96 -22.39 -19.85
C GLY A 315 9.72 -23.08 -19.27
N ASP A 316 9.95 -24.15 -18.50
CA ASP A 316 8.88 -24.92 -17.83
C ASP A 316 8.57 -24.42 -16.41
N ALA A 317 9.26 -23.38 -15.93
CA ALA A 317 9.02 -22.79 -14.61
C ALA A 317 7.73 -21.96 -14.61
N ILE A 318 7.03 -21.97 -13.48
CA ILE A 318 5.84 -21.14 -13.28
C ILE A 318 6.23 -19.84 -12.58
N GLY A 319 5.97 -18.71 -13.22
CA GLY A 319 6.31 -17.39 -12.68
C GLY A 319 5.41 -16.29 -13.20
N TRP A 320 5.89 -15.05 -13.16
CA TRP A 320 5.09 -13.88 -13.51
C TRP A 320 4.55 -13.88 -14.94
N GLN A 321 5.29 -14.45 -15.90
CA GLN A 321 4.81 -14.54 -17.28
C GLN A 321 3.57 -15.44 -17.40
N ASP A 322 3.50 -16.52 -16.62
CA ASP A 322 2.32 -17.39 -16.58
C ASP A 322 1.10 -16.67 -16.02
N PHE A 323 1.29 -15.82 -15.01
CA PHE A 323 0.22 -14.97 -14.51
C PHE A 323 -0.31 -14.04 -15.59
N LEU A 324 0.57 -13.29 -16.27
CA LEU A 324 0.16 -12.38 -17.33
C LEU A 324 -0.55 -13.10 -18.50
N GLN A 325 -0.12 -14.30 -18.87
CA GLN A 325 -0.75 -15.10 -19.91
C GLN A 325 -2.15 -15.59 -19.55
N LYS A 326 -2.48 -15.70 -18.25
CA LYS A 326 -3.82 -16.06 -17.75
C LYS A 326 -4.82 -14.90 -17.81
N LEU A 327 -4.41 -13.70 -18.18
CA LEU A 327 -5.25 -12.50 -18.21
C LEU A 327 -5.76 -12.21 -19.64
N PRO A 328 -6.92 -12.74 -20.07
CA PRO A 328 -7.35 -12.68 -21.45
C PRO A 328 -7.67 -11.27 -21.97
N ALA A 329 -7.93 -10.30 -21.06
CA ALA A 329 -8.19 -8.94 -21.46
C ALA A 329 -6.92 -8.08 -21.62
N LEU A 330 -5.76 -8.54 -21.13
CA LEU A 330 -4.55 -7.73 -20.99
C LEU A 330 -4.10 -7.07 -22.30
N GLU A 331 -3.99 -7.84 -23.38
CA GLU A 331 -3.56 -7.33 -24.71
C GLU A 331 -4.56 -6.34 -25.30
N LYS A 332 -5.88 -6.64 -25.19
CA LYS A 332 -6.92 -5.74 -25.66
C LYS A 332 -6.89 -4.40 -24.91
N LEU A 333 -6.69 -4.43 -23.59
CA LEU A 333 -6.63 -3.23 -22.76
C LEU A 333 -5.34 -2.42 -23.00
N SER A 334 -4.23 -3.08 -23.34
CA SER A 334 -2.99 -2.41 -23.73
C SER A 334 -3.16 -1.49 -24.94
N ALA A 335 -4.01 -1.85 -25.87
CA ALA A 335 -4.34 -1.01 -27.03
C ALA A 335 -5.13 0.27 -26.64
N THR A 336 -5.77 0.28 -25.48
CA THR A 336 -6.47 1.45 -24.93
C THR A 336 -5.53 2.38 -24.16
N ALA A 337 -4.45 1.87 -23.60
CA ALA A 337 -3.43 2.64 -22.88
C ALA A 337 -2.69 3.61 -23.82
N THR A 338 -2.17 4.74 -23.30
CA THR A 338 -1.42 5.73 -24.11
C THR A 338 0.09 5.51 -24.03
N ASP A 339 0.56 4.72 -23.06
CA ASP A 339 1.96 4.32 -22.85
C ASP A 339 2.37 2.99 -23.52
N GLY A 340 1.45 2.41 -24.31
CA GLY A 340 1.63 1.09 -24.94
C GLY A 340 1.35 -0.09 -24.01
N GLY A 341 0.75 0.15 -22.85
CA GLY A 341 0.36 -0.87 -21.88
C GLY A 341 1.43 -1.16 -20.82
N LYS A 342 2.47 -0.35 -20.70
CA LYS A 342 3.54 -0.57 -19.70
C LYS A 342 2.98 -0.50 -18.28
N LEU A 343 2.26 0.57 -17.95
CA LEU A 343 1.62 0.72 -16.65
C LEU A 343 0.55 -0.36 -16.40
N LEU A 344 -0.16 -0.80 -17.43
CA LEU A 344 -1.18 -1.86 -17.30
C LEU A 344 -0.56 -3.18 -16.86
N TYR A 345 0.54 -3.60 -17.51
CA TYR A 345 1.26 -4.83 -17.15
C TYR A 345 1.79 -4.76 -15.71
N THR A 346 2.40 -3.62 -15.35
CA THR A 346 2.83 -3.38 -13.98
C THR A 346 1.65 -3.42 -13.01
N SER A 347 0.55 -2.72 -13.31
CA SER A 347 -0.64 -2.68 -12.45
C SER A 347 -1.23 -4.06 -12.19
N ALA A 348 -1.31 -4.90 -13.23
CA ALA A 348 -1.78 -6.28 -13.07
C ALA A 348 -0.92 -7.08 -12.08
N MET A 349 0.41 -6.98 -12.20
CA MET A 349 1.34 -7.68 -11.30
C MET A 349 1.37 -7.07 -9.90
N VAL A 350 1.34 -5.73 -9.78
CA VAL A 350 1.33 -5.00 -8.50
C VAL A 350 0.08 -5.32 -7.68
N LEU A 351 -1.08 -5.39 -8.32
CA LEU A 351 -2.32 -5.80 -7.66
C LEU A 351 -2.22 -7.23 -7.12
N LYS A 352 -1.71 -8.15 -7.93
CA LYS A 352 -1.52 -9.55 -7.50
C LYS A 352 -0.44 -9.70 -6.42
N ALA A 353 0.62 -8.91 -6.48
CA ALA A 353 1.72 -8.94 -5.50
C ALA A 353 1.30 -8.46 -4.10
N GLN A 354 0.20 -7.72 -3.99
CA GLN A 354 -0.33 -7.22 -2.72
C GLN A 354 -1.34 -8.17 -2.06
N GLU A 355 -1.30 -9.44 -2.41
CA GLU A 355 -2.06 -10.51 -1.76
C GLU A 355 -1.20 -11.27 -0.75
N ASP A 356 -1.76 -11.58 0.42
CA ASP A 356 -1.14 -12.47 1.40
C ASP A 356 -1.19 -13.93 0.93
N LYS A 357 -0.12 -14.69 1.19
CA LYS A 357 0.00 -16.08 0.75
C LYS A 357 -0.29 -17.10 1.86
N THR A 358 -0.53 -16.65 3.07
CA THR A 358 -1.05 -17.48 4.16
C THR A 358 -2.57 -17.42 4.18
N HIS A 359 -3.13 -16.25 3.90
CA HIS A 359 -4.56 -15.98 3.83
C HIS A 359 -4.92 -15.59 2.39
N ALA A 360 -5.07 -16.60 1.51
CA ALA A 360 -5.40 -16.40 0.11
C ALA A 360 -6.63 -15.52 -0.06
N GLY A 361 -6.55 -14.56 -0.97
CA GLY A 361 -7.58 -13.55 -1.23
C GLY A 361 -7.51 -12.33 -0.32
N ALA A 362 -6.65 -12.29 0.69
CA ALA A 362 -6.43 -11.11 1.50
C ALA A 362 -5.56 -10.09 0.77
N PHE A 363 -6.20 -9.17 0.04
CA PHE A 363 -5.54 -8.05 -0.63
C PHE A 363 -5.41 -6.86 0.30
N ILE A 364 -4.20 -6.33 0.44
CA ILE A 364 -3.90 -5.16 1.26
C ILE A 364 -3.99 -3.84 0.47
N ALA A 365 -4.16 -2.73 1.17
CA ALA A 365 -4.23 -1.41 0.53
C ALA A 365 -2.90 -0.97 -0.08
N SER A 366 -1.77 -1.24 0.59
CA SER A 366 -0.42 -0.92 0.10
C SER A 366 0.64 -1.69 0.87
N LEU A 367 1.75 -2.04 0.19
CA LEU A 367 3.00 -2.49 0.86
C LEU A 367 3.77 -1.34 1.52
N SER A 368 3.25 -0.13 1.47
CA SER A 368 3.91 1.08 1.96
C SER A 368 3.23 1.63 3.20
N ASN A 369 3.99 2.30 4.06
CA ASN A 369 3.46 3.06 5.19
C ASN A 369 3.59 4.55 4.88
N PRO A 370 2.47 5.30 4.76
CA PRO A 370 2.55 6.73 4.49
C PRO A 370 3.45 7.46 5.49
N TRP A 371 4.35 8.31 4.99
CA TRP A 371 5.37 9.04 5.78
C TRP A 371 6.16 8.15 6.74
N GLY A 372 6.50 6.94 6.28
CA GLY A 372 7.12 5.91 7.09
C GLY A 372 8.45 6.33 7.69
N ASP A 373 9.27 7.09 6.97
CA ASP A 373 10.57 7.59 7.40
C ASP A 373 10.51 8.59 8.57
N THR A 374 9.31 9.06 8.94
CA THR A 374 9.07 9.92 10.10
C THR A 374 8.24 9.22 11.19
N LYS A 375 7.90 7.95 11.00
CA LYS A 375 7.01 7.20 11.89
C LYS A 375 7.72 6.02 12.55
N SER A 376 7.70 5.99 13.89
CA SER A 376 8.23 4.84 14.64
C SER A 376 7.52 3.56 14.24
N ALA A 377 8.30 2.53 13.96
CA ALA A 377 7.79 1.19 13.64
C ALA A 377 6.94 0.59 14.77
N GLU A 378 7.18 1.00 16.02
CA GLU A 378 6.42 0.55 17.19
C GLU A 378 5.00 1.15 17.29
N GLN A 379 4.73 2.27 16.62
CA GLN A 379 3.45 3.00 16.75
C GLN A 379 2.34 2.45 15.86
N SER A 380 2.67 1.70 14.81
CA SER A 380 1.69 1.15 13.89
C SER A 380 2.19 -0.15 13.28
N ALA A 381 1.67 -1.25 13.76
CA ALA A 381 2.12 -2.59 13.38
C ALA A 381 1.92 -2.88 11.87
N THR A 382 0.80 -2.49 11.27
CA THR A 382 0.51 -2.83 9.87
C THR A 382 0.62 -1.67 8.90
N GLY A 383 0.37 -0.42 9.33
CA GLY A 383 0.26 0.70 8.40
C GLY A 383 -0.80 0.45 7.33
N TYR A 384 -0.44 0.57 6.06
CA TYR A 384 -1.33 0.23 4.93
C TYR A 384 -1.22 -1.23 4.48
N LYS A 385 -0.37 -2.03 5.12
CA LYS A 385 -0.29 -3.48 4.89
C LYS A 385 -1.45 -4.22 5.58
N ALA A 386 -2.68 -3.77 5.35
CA ALA A 386 -3.90 -4.22 5.98
C ALA A 386 -5.08 -4.24 4.99
N VAL A 387 -6.15 -4.88 5.37
CA VAL A 387 -7.36 -5.03 4.53
C VAL A 387 -8.41 -4.01 4.92
N TRP A 388 -8.83 -3.19 3.97
CA TRP A 388 -10.05 -2.39 4.00
C TRP A 388 -11.03 -2.94 2.96
N PRO A 389 -12.26 -3.31 3.31
CA PRO A 389 -13.21 -3.88 2.33
C PRO A 389 -13.51 -2.98 1.13
N ARG A 390 -13.36 -1.68 1.24
CA ARG A 390 -13.50 -0.72 0.13
C ARG A 390 -12.36 -0.87 -0.89
N ASP A 391 -11.10 -0.75 -0.45
CA ASP A 391 -9.91 -0.92 -1.28
C ASP A 391 -9.87 -2.31 -1.91
N PHE A 392 -10.16 -3.29 -1.11
CA PHE A 392 -10.29 -4.69 -1.47
C PHE A 392 -11.29 -4.92 -2.62
N TYR A 393 -12.48 -4.30 -2.55
CA TYR A 393 -13.47 -4.33 -3.62
C TYR A 393 -12.92 -3.79 -4.93
N GLN A 394 -12.19 -2.67 -4.87
CA GLN A 394 -11.60 -2.06 -6.07
C GLN A 394 -10.59 -3.00 -6.72
N VAL A 395 -9.73 -3.65 -5.92
CA VAL A 395 -8.75 -4.64 -6.39
C VAL A 395 -9.43 -5.85 -7.02
N ALA A 396 -10.42 -6.45 -6.35
CA ALA A 396 -11.16 -7.60 -6.86
C ALA A 396 -11.85 -7.28 -8.20
N MET A 397 -12.46 -6.10 -8.31
CA MET A 397 -13.08 -5.64 -9.56
C MET A 397 -12.05 -5.38 -10.68
N ALA A 398 -10.85 -4.89 -10.35
CA ALA A 398 -9.80 -4.68 -11.34
C ALA A 398 -9.24 -6.02 -11.87
N MET A 399 -9.04 -7.01 -11.00
CA MET A 399 -8.66 -8.36 -11.42
C MET A 399 -9.72 -8.96 -12.35
N LEU A 400 -10.99 -8.77 -12.02
CA LEU A 400 -12.11 -9.19 -12.89
C LEU A 400 -12.10 -8.45 -14.24
N ALA A 401 -11.75 -7.16 -14.25
CA ALA A 401 -11.64 -6.38 -15.49
C ALA A 401 -10.51 -6.87 -16.41
N LEU A 402 -9.42 -7.40 -15.83
CA LEU A 402 -8.34 -8.09 -16.56
C LEU A 402 -8.77 -9.46 -17.10
N GLY A 403 -9.89 -10.00 -16.63
CA GLY A 403 -10.39 -11.33 -16.98
C GLY A 403 -9.86 -12.44 -16.06
N ASP A 404 -9.21 -12.09 -14.93
CA ASP A 404 -8.95 -13.05 -13.87
C ASP A 404 -10.26 -13.40 -13.17
N THR A 405 -10.60 -14.66 -13.15
CA THR A 405 -11.84 -15.15 -12.52
C THR A 405 -11.58 -15.84 -11.19
N GLU A 406 -10.33 -16.20 -10.93
CA GLU A 406 -9.92 -16.97 -9.74
C GLU A 406 -9.65 -16.03 -8.56
N SER A 407 -8.77 -15.05 -8.71
CA SER A 407 -8.43 -14.13 -7.62
C SER A 407 -9.64 -13.36 -7.06
N PRO A 408 -10.56 -12.76 -7.87
CA PRO A 408 -11.72 -12.07 -7.31
C PRO A 408 -12.73 -13.00 -6.63
N ARG A 409 -12.82 -14.27 -7.05
CA ARG A 409 -13.62 -15.29 -6.36
C ARG A 409 -13.04 -15.58 -4.97
N ILE A 410 -11.76 -15.88 -4.88
CA ILE A 410 -11.07 -16.19 -3.62
C ILE A 410 -11.11 -14.97 -2.68
N ALA A 411 -10.92 -13.77 -3.23
CA ALA A 411 -11.11 -12.53 -2.52
C ALA A 411 -12.52 -12.41 -1.91
N PHE A 412 -13.55 -12.68 -2.68
CA PHE A 412 -14.93 -12.66 -2.18
C PHE A 412 -15.15 -13.67 -1.05
N GLU A 413 -14.58 -14.86 -1.15
CA GLU A 413 -14.67 -15.91 -0.11
C GLU A 413 -13.94 -15.49 1.18
N TYR A 414 -12.79 -14.77 1.05
CA TYR A 414 -12.04 -14.22 2.19
C TYR A 414 -12.84 -13.19 2.99
N LEU A 415 -13.74 -12.42 2.37
CA LEU A 415 -14.54 -11.40 3.07
C LEU A 415 -15.29 -11.93 4.29
N GLN A 416 -15.59 -13.24 4.33
CA GLN A 416 -16.21 -13.85 5.50
C GLN A 416 -15.32 -13.79 6.75
N GLN A 417 -14.01 -13.62 6.60
CA GLN A 417 -13.08 -13.52 7.74
C GLN A 417 -13.14 -12.16 8.42
N VAL A 418 -13.54 -11.12 7.68
CA VAL A 418 -13.56 -9.73 8.15
C VAL A 418 -14.98 -9.19 8.38
N GLN A 419 -16.00 -10.06 8.28
CA GLN A 419 -17.38 -9.71 8.57
C GLN A 419 -17.67 -9.78 10.07
N ALA A 420 -18.25 -8.73 10.64
CA ALA A 420 -18.65 -8.67 12.03
C ALA A 420 -19.68 -9.76 12.37
N GLY A 421 -19.36 -10.57 13.35
CA GLY A 421 -20.13 -11.73 13.78
C GLY A 421 -19.32 -12.63 14.72
N ASP A 422 -19.77 -13.85 14.92
CA ASP A 422 -19.23 -14.79 15.92
C ASP A 422 -17.75 -15.15 15.72
N LYS A 423 -17.22 -14.96 14.50
CA LYS A 423 -15.80 -15.21 14.17
C LYS A 423 -14.87 -14.11 14.68
N ILE A 424 -15.37 -12.92 14.89
CA ILE A 424 -14.56 -11.76 15.29
C ILE A 424 -14.43 -11.75 16.82
N LYS A 425 -13.21 -11.89 17.29
CA LYS A 425 -12.90 -11.92 18.72
C LYS A 425 -13.38 -10.65 19.43
N GLY A 426 -14.17 -10.84 20.45
CA GLY A 426 -14.69 -9.74 21.27
C GLY A 426 -15.90 -9.00 20.69
N TYR A 427 -16.40 -9.40 19.52
CA TYR A 427 -17.60 -8.83 18.95
C TYR A 427 -18.86 -9.41 19.62
N THR A 428 -19.80 -8.53 20.03
CA THR A 428 -21.07 -8.92 20.68
C THR A 428 -22.27 -8.12 20.15
N GLY A 429 -22.07 -7.35 19.08
CA GLY A 429 -23.08 -6.49 18.47
C GLY A 429 -23.96 -7.19 17.43
N THR A 430 -24.66 -6.39 16.63
CA THR A 430 -25.47 -6.86 15.50
C THR A 430 -24.56 -7.32 14.35
N PRO A 431 -24.64 -8.56 13.88
CA PRO A 431 -23.74 -9.06 12.86
C PRO A 431 -24.06 -8.47 11.48
N GLY A 432 -23.09 -8.60 10.56
CA GLY A 432 -23.31 -8.40 9.14
C GLY A 432 -22.49 -7.31 8.48
N TRP A 433 -22.15 -6.23 9.15
CA TRP A 433 -21.26 -5.20 8.61
C TRP A 433 -19.83 -5.72 8.50
N PHE A 434 -18.96 -5.03 7.75
CA PHE A 434 -17.56 -5.42 7.59
C PHE A 434 -16.67 -4.46 8.36
N LEU A 435 -15.65 -5.02 9.04
CA LEU A 435 -14.71 -4.25 9.84
C LEU A 435 -13.97 -3.22 8.99
N GLN A 436 -13.73 -2.04 9.57
CA GLN A 436 -13.07 -0.92 8.87
C GLN A 436 -11.71 -1.31 8.33
N LYS A 437 -10.84 -1.81 9.20
CA LYS A 437 -9.47 -2.24 8.90
C LYS A 437 -9.13 -3.48 9.71
N THR A 438 -8.56 -4.49 9.04
CA THR A 438 -8.11 -5.71 9.69
C THR A 438 -6.71 -6.10 9.23
N HIS A 439 -6.02 -6.89 10.05
CA HIS A 439 -4.91 -7.70 9.59
C HIS A 439 -5.39 -8.71 8.53
N VAL A 440 -4.46 -9.33 7.81
CA VAL A 440 -4.80 -10.32 6.78
C VAL A 440 -5.40 -11.61 7.35
N ASP A 441 -5.17 -11.92 8.62
CA ASP A 441 -5.79 -13.02 9.35
C ASP A 441 -7.18 -12.70 9.91
N GLY A 442 -7.65 -11.46 9.71
CA GLY A 442 -8.95 -10.98 10.17
C GLY A 442 -8.94 -10.35 11.57
N GLU A 443 -7.78 -10.21 12.23
CA GLU A 443 -7.71 -9.51 13.52
C GLU A 443 -8.09 -8.02 13.34
N PRO A 444 -9.06 -7.50 14.15
CA PRO A 444 -9.53 -6.13 14.04
C PRO A 444 -8.45 -5.11 14.47
N GLU A 445 -8.14 -4.15 13.61
CA GLU A 445 -7.28 -3.02 13.95
C GLU A 445 -8.10 -1.75 14.15
N TRP A 446 -8.97 -1.39 13.18
CA TRP A 446 -9.91 -0.28 13.28
C TRP A 446 -11.35 -0.78 13.10
N VAL A 447 -12.24 -0.27 13.93
CA VAL A 447 -13.59 -0.82 14.09
C VAL A 447 -14.70 0.23 13.92
N GLY A 448 -14.43 1.31 13.20
CA GLY A 448 -15.45 2.27 12.76
C GLY A 448 -16.38 1.63 11.72
N VAL A 449 -17.67 1.96 11.75
CA VAL A 449 -18.62 1.43 10.78
C VAL A 449 -18.69 2.35 9.57
N GLN A 450 -18.40 1.78 8.40
CA GLN A 450 -18.50 2.42 7.10
C GLN A 450 -19.50 1.64 6.25
N LEU A 451 -20.66 2.24 5.93
CA LEU A 451 -21.73 1.52 5.27
C LEU A 451 -21.40 1.16 3.81
N ASP A 452 -20.54 1.93 3.15
CA ASP A 452 -19.99 1.61 1.82
C ASP A 452 -19.21 0.28 1.83
N GLN A 453 -18.39 0.05 2.87
CA GLN A 453 -17.67 -1.21 3.05
C GLN A 453 -18.60 -2.41 3.29
N THR A 454 -19.86 -2.16 3.64
CA THR A 454 -20.89 -3.21 3.74
C THR A 454 -21.68 -3.38 2.44
N GLY A 455 -21.87 -2.31 1.68
CA GLY A 455 -22.52 -2.35 0.36
C GLY A 455 -21.67 -3.00 -0.74
N MET A 456 -20.37 -2.74 -0.75
CA MET A 456 -19.45 -3.22 -1.79
C MET A 456 -19.31 -4.75 -1.86
N PRO A 457 -19.24 -5.52 -0.77
CA PRO A 457 -19.29 -6.98 -0.79
C PRO A 457 -20.56 -7.55 -1.43
N LEU A 458 -21.70 -6.89 -1.26
CA LEU A 458 -22.96 -7.28 -1.92
C LEU A 458 -22.86 -7.09 -3.44
N MET A 459 -22.28 -5.97 -3.87
CA MET A 459 -22.05 -5.67 -5.28
C MET A 459 -21.06 -6.66 -5.91
N LEU A 460 -19.98 -7.01 -5.20
CA LEU A 460 -19.01 -7.99 -5.68
C LEU A 460 -19.64 -9.38 -5.86
N GLY A 461 -20.34 -9.88 -4.85
CA GLY A 461 -21.04 -11.16 -4.94
C GLY A 461 -22.06 -11.19 -6.10
N TRP A 462 -22.83 -10.11 -6.29
CA TRP A 462 -23.75 -9.96 -7.41
C TRP A 462 -23.01 -9.99 -8.75
N ARG A 463 -21.86 -9.29 -8.85
CA ARG A 463 -21.08 -9.23 -10.08
C ARG A 463 -20.50 -10.60 -10.44
N LEU A 464 -19.89 -11.30 -9.48
CA LEU A 464 -19.35 -12.64 -9.69
C LEU A 464 -20.43 -13.64 -10.13
N TRP A 465 -21.63 -13.53 -9.59
CA TRP A 465 -22.75 -14.34 -10.02
C TRP A 465 -23.23 -13.99 -11.45
N LYS A 466 -23.42 -12.71 -11.75
CA LYS A 466 -23.84 -12.26 -13.08
C LYS A 466 -22.84 -12.58 -14.19
N ASP A 467 -21.55 -12.59 -13.86
CA ASP A 467 -20.47 -12.96 -14.79
C ASP A 467 -20.27 -14.49 -14.86
N GLY A 468 -21.07 -15.28 -14.12
CA GLY A 468 -21.06 -16.76 -14.16
C GLY A 468 -19.88 -17.40 -13.42
N ILE A 469 -19.15 -16.64 -12.61
CA ILE A 469 -18.02 -17.12 -11.79
C ILE A 469 -18.55 -17.85 -10.56
N LEU A 470 -19.62 -17.37 -9.96
CA LEU A 470 -20.39 -18.07 -8.96
C LEU A 470 -21.65 -18.65 -9.62
N SER A 471 -21.88 -19.94 -9.45
CA SER A 471 -23.09 -20.60 -9.89
C SER A 471 -24.31 -20.16 -9.06
N ASP A 472 -25.50 -20.45 -9.54
CA ASP A 472 -26.77 -20.23 -8.87
C ASP A 472 -26.83 -20.86 -7.47
N ALA A 473 -26.27 -22.05 -7.32
CA ALA A 473 -26.20 -22.74 -6.05
C ALA A 473 -25.22 -22.07 -5.08
N GLU A 474 -24.06 -21.65 -5.58
CA GLU A 474 -23.03 -21.00 -4.77
C GLU A 474 -23.49 -19.65 -4.26
N ILE A 475 -24.05 -18.79 -5.15
CA ILE A 475 -24.53 -17.47 -4.71
C ILE A 475 -25.67 -17.59 -3.70
N SER A 476 -26.55 -18.59 -3.84
CA SER A 476 -27.61 -18.87 -2.86
C SER A 476 -27.05 -19.34 -1.52
N GLY A 477 -25.92 -20.06 -1.53
CA GLY A 477 -25.17 -20.46 -0.34
C GLY A 477 -24.53 -19.24 0.35
N TRP A 478 -23.85 -18.39 -0.42
CA TRP A 478 -23.21 -17.17 0.07
C TRP A 478 -24.24 -16.14 0.57
N TYR A 479 -25.41 -16.08 -0.07
CA TYR A 479 -26.50 -15.25 0.41
C TYR A 479 -26.83 -15.55 1.88
N LYS A 480 -27.02 -16.81 2.22
CA LYS A 480 -27.37 -17.22 3.58
C LYS A 480 -26.25 -16.96 4.60
N LYS A 481 -25.01 -17.17 4.19
CA LYS A 481 -23.85 -17.13 5.09
C LYS A 481 -23.32 -15.73 5.38
N MET A 482 -23.30 -14.84 4.35
CA MET A 482 -22.60 -13.58 4.38
C MET A 482 -23.44 -12.40 3.89
N LEU A 483 -24.11 -12.56 2.74
CA LEU A 483 -24.73 -11.40 2.07
C LEU A 483 -26.04 -10.98 2.73
N LYS A 484 -26.87 -11.94 3.22
CA LYS A 484 -28.09 -11.61 3.94
C LYS A 484 -27.85 -10.83 5.24
N PRO A 485 -26.94 -11.24 6.14
CA PRO A 485 -26.60 -10.43 7.30
C PRO A 485 -26.12 -9.02 6.94
N ALA A 486 -25.32 -8.87 5.86
CA ALA A 486 -24.84 -7.58 5.39
C ALA A 486 -26.01 -6.69 4.91
N ALA A 487 -26.89 -7.22 4.09
CA ALA A 487 -28.06 -6.50 3.60
C ALA A 487 -29.04 -6.15 4.73
N ASP A 488 -29.26 -7.07 5.67
CA ASP A 488 -30.10 -6.82 6.83
C ASP A 488 -29.54 -5.68 7.71
N PHE A 489 -28.20 -5.58 7.86
CA PHE A 489 -27.56 -4.48 8.57
C PHE A 489 -27.73 -3.14 7.82
N LEU A 490 -27.61 -3.12 6.48
CA LEU A 490 -27.85 -1.91 5.69
C LEU A 490 -29.31 -1.41 5.74
N VAL A 491 -30.27 -2.31 6.02
CA VAL A 491 -31.69 -1.93 6.20
C VAL A 491 -32.01 -1.50 7.62
N ASN A 492 -31.56 -2.29 8.62
CA ASN A 492 -32.01 -2.15 10.00
C ASN A 492 -31.00 -1.42 10.89
N GLY A 493 -29.74 -1.37 10.49
CA GLY A 493 -28.66 -0.96 11.36
C GLY A 493 -28.47 -1.92 12.54
N GLY A 494 -27.95 -1.40 13.65
CA GLY A 494 -27.82 -2.17 14.87
C GLY A 494 -26.70 -1.69 15.79
N ALA A 495 -26.58 -2.33 16.95
CA ALA A 495 -25.54 -2.04 17.91
C ALA A 495 -24.19 -2.58 17.47
N VAL A 496 -23.17 -1.76 17.52
CA VAL A 496 -21.76 -2.15 17.36
C VAL A 496 -21.17 -2.32 18.75
N LYS A 497 -20.54 -3.46 19.02
CA LYS A 497 -19.95 -3.75 20.33
C LYS A 497 -18.64 -4.48 20.14
N ILE A 498 -17.60 -3.71 19.92
CA ILE A 498 -16.23 -4.21 19.74
C ILE A 498 -15.22 -3.12 20.13
N GLN A 499 -14.21 -3.48 20.92
CA GLN A 499 -13.15 -2.56 21.34
C GLN A 499 -13.75 -1.24 21.90
N TRP A 500 -13.33 -0.08 21.36
CA TRP A 500 -13.79 1.25 21.74
C TRP A 500 -15.17 1.60 21.16
N ASN A 501 -15.69 0.83 20.17
CA ASN A 501 -16.91 1.19 19.43
C ASN A 501 -18.15 0.52 20.08
N ASP A 502 -18.93 1.34 20.77
CA ASP A 502 -20.22 0.96 21.38
C ASP A 502 -21.35 1.88 20.85
N LYS A 503 -21.40 2.06 19.53
CA LYS A 503 -22.40 2.91 18.86
C LYS A 503 -23.57 2.08 18.35
N THR A 504 -24.70 2.73 18.13
CA THR A 504 -25.82 2.20 17.32
C THR A 504 -25.82 2.89 15.97
N ILE A 505 -25.83 2.09 14.91
CA ILE A 505 -25.85 2.60 13.54
C ILE A 505 -27.29 2.59 13.02
N THR A 506 -27.67 3.66 12.35
CA THR A 506 -29.01 3.82 11.75
C THR A 506 -28.86 4.26 10.29
N PRO A 507 -28.83 3.32 9.34
CA PRO A 507 -28.66 3.65 7.93
C PRO A 507 -29.79 4.54 7.39
N PRO A 508 -29.52 5.47 6.45
CA PRO A 508 -28.26 5.62 5.71
C PRO A 508 -27.24 6.55 6.39
N TYR A 509 -27.43 6.95 7.66
CA TYR A 509 -26.45 7.69 8.45
C TYR A 509 -25.28 6.76 8.77
N THR A 510 -24.06 7.10 8.32
CA THR A 510 -22.86 6.30 8.55
C THR A 510 -22.07 6.84 9.74
N GLN A 511 -21.32 5.96 10.45
CA GLN A 511 -20.44 6.39 11.53
C GLN A 511 -19.19 7.06 10.97
N GLN A 512 -18.70 6.59 9.84
CA GLN A 512 -17.62 7.21 9.06
C GLN A 512 -17.96 7.06 7.58
N GLU A 513 -17.65 8.09 6.79
CA GLU A 513 -17.78 8.03 5.34
C GLU A 513 -16.49 7.43 4.70
N ARG A 514 -16.39 7.40 3.37
CA ARG A 514 -15.29 6.72 2.67
C ARG A 514 -13.87 7.23 2.99
N TRP A 515 -13.73 8.37 3.67
CA TRP A 515 -12.44 8.92 4.11
C TRP A 515 -12.13 8.64 5.58
N GLU A 516 -13.01 7.88 6.27
CA GLU A 516 -12.79 7.35 7.62
C GLU A 516 -12.81 8.41 8.73
N GLU A 517 -13.44 9.56 8.48
CA GLU A 517 -13.31 10.71 9.37
C GLU A 517 -14.62 11.07 10.09
N GLN A 518 -15.61 11.56 9.36
CA GLN A 518 -16.81 12.09 9.99
C GLN A 518 -18.02 11.17 9.83
N GLN A 519 -18.96 11.31 10.76
CA GLN A 519 -20.26 10.67 10.71
C GLN A 519 -21.27 11.57 10.00
N GLY A 520 -22.24 10.99 9.33
CA GLY A 520 -23.28 11.78 8.62
C GLY A 520 -23.91 11.06 7.45
N TYR A 521 -24.57 11.86 6.61
CA TYR A 521 -25.13 11.43 5.32
C TYR A 521 -24.15 11.80 4.20
N SER A 522 -23.56 10.81 3.55
CA SER A 522 -22.61 10.99 2.43
C SER A 522 -23.20 10.45 1.14
N PRO A 523 -23.17 11.22 0.03
CA PRO A 523 -23.69 10.74 -1.26
C PRO A 523 -22.96 9.50 -1.76
N SER A 524 -21.64 9.40 -1.54
CA SER A 524 -20.83 8.24 -1.87
C SER A 524 -21.29 6.99 -1.10
N THR A 525 -21.36 7.09 0.24
CA THR A 525 -21.79 5.97 1.08
C THR A 525 -23.20 5.51 0.77
N ILE A 526 -24.12 6.47 0.52
CA ILE A 526 -25.50 6.17 0.14
C ILE A 526 -25.55 5.51 -1.23
N ALA A 527 -24.73 5.91 -2.20
CA ALA A 527 -24.65 5.28 -3.51
C ALA A 527 -24.26 3.79 -3.41
N ALA A 528 -23.20 3.47 -2.66
CA ALA A 528 -22.78 2.09 -2.43
C ALA A 528 -23.83 1.28 -1.66
N THR A 529 -24.51 1.89 -0.69
CA THR A 529 -25.60 1.26 0.09
C THR A 529 -26.78 0.91 -0.81
N ILE A 530 -27.22 1.83 -1.66
CA ILE A 530 -28.31 1.59 -2.62
C ILE A 530 -27.97 0.47 -3.59
N ALA A 531 -26.80 0.56 -4.24
CA ALA A 531 -26.38 -0.44 -5.22
C ALA A 531 -26.16 -1.82 -4.56
N GLY A 532 -25.64 -1.85 -3.35
CA GLY A 532 -25.50 -3.06 -2.53
C GLY A 532 -26.85 -3.70 -2.21
N LEU A 533 -27.83 -2.90 -1.78
CA LEU A 533 -29.20 -3.37 -1.49
C LEU A 533 -29.94 -3.86 -2.74
N ILE A 534 -29.79 -3.22 -3.89
CA ILE A 534 -30.34 -3.70 -5.16
C ILE A 534 -29.70 -5.04 -5.54
N SER A 535 -28.39 -5.16 -5.42
CA SER A 535 -27.65 -6.41 -5.65
C SER A 535 -28.15 -7.52 -4.72
N ALA A 536 -28.32 -7.22 -3.43
CA ALA A 536 -28.85 -8.16 -2.45
C ALA A 536 -30.32 -8.55 -2.74
N GLY A 537 -31.14 -7.61 -3.22
CA GLY A 537 -32.53 -7.86 -3.63
C GLY A 537 -32.62 -8.85 -4.78
N ASP A 538 -31.76 -8.71 -5.80
CA ASP A 538 -31.66 -9.66 -6.93
C ASP A 538 -31.24 -11.05 -6.44
N ILE A 539 -30.21 -11.12 -5.59
CA ILE A 539 -29.71 -12.38 -5.03
C ILE A 539 -30.77 -13.04 -4.15
N ALA A 540 -31.46 -12.28 -3.28
CA ALA A 540 -32.53 -12.76 -2.44
C ALA A 540 -33.70 -13.32 -3.25
N THR A 541 -34.08 -12.61 -4.31
CA THR A 541 -35.11 -13.06 -5.26
C THR A 541 -34.73 -14.40 -5.88
N HIS A 542 -33.50 -14.53 -6.34
CA HIS A 542 -32.98 -15.76 -6.90
C HIS A 542 -32.94 -16.89 -5.88
N ALA A 543 -32.53 -16.60 -4.64
CA ALA A 543 -32.53 -17.58 -3.54
C ALA A 543 -33.91 -17.95 -3.00
N GLY A 544 -35.00 -17.38 -3.54
CA GLY A 544 -36.40 -17.64 -3.14
C GLY A 544 -36.82 -16.88 -1.84
N ASP A 545 -35.99 -15.97 -1.31
CA ASP A 545 -36.32 -15.14 -0.15
C ASP A 545 -37.00 -13.83 -0.60
N THR A 546 -38.22 -13.95 -1.10
CA THR A 546 -39.00 -12.84 -1.68
C THR A 546 -39.35 -11.77 -0.63
N GLU A 547 -39.45 -12.11 0.63
CA GLU A 547 -39.74 -11.17 1.71
C GLU A 547 -38.55 -10.25 1.96
N SER A 548 -37.36 -10.81 2.10
CA SER A 548 -36.13 -10.04 2.24
C SER A 548 -35.82 -9.20 0.99
N ALA A 549 -36.06 -9.75 -0.21
CA ALA A 549 -35.91 -9.01 -1.47
C ALA A 549 -36.77 -7.74 -1.48
N LYS A 550 -38.04 -7.84 -1.09
CA LYS A 550 -38.92 -6.66 -0.99
C LYS A 550 -38.41 -5.63 0.00
N LYS A 551 -37.88 -6.07 1.15
CA LYS A 551 -37.30 -5.16 2.16
C LYS A 551 -36.08 -4.42 1.61
N TYR A 552 -35.17 -5.12 0.92
CA TYR A 552 -33.97 -4.54 0.34
C TYR A 552 -34.29 -3.53 -0.75
N PHE A 553 -35.17 -3.88 -1.69
CA PHE A 553 -35.63 -2.94 -2.72
C PHE A 553 -36.37 -1.72 -2.13
N SER A 554 -37.20 -1.92 -1.13
CA SER A 554 -37.93 -0.81 -0.49
C SER A 554 -36.97 0.12 0.28
N ALA A 555 -35.94 -0.41 0.94
CA ALA A 555 -34.93 0.39 1.60
C ALA A 555 -34.09 1.18 0.60
N ALA A 556 -33.65 0.55 -0.48
CA ALA A 556 -32.94 1.22 -1.57
C ALA A 556 -33.75 2.36 -2.19
N ASP A 557 -35.02 2.14 -2.46
CA ASP A 557 -35.96 3.15 -2.99
C ASP A 557 -36.12 4.33 -2.01
N LYS A 558 -36.28 4.03 -0.72
CA LYS A 558 -36.36 5.05 0.33
C LYS A 558 -35.10 5.90 0.36
N TYR A 559 -33.91 5.27 0.38
CA TYR A 559 -32.65 5.99 0.41
C TYR A 559 -32.42 6.81 -0.85
N SER A 560 -32.77 6.28 -2.02
CA SER A 560 -32.71 7.03 -3.28
C SER A 560 -33.65 8.23 -3.31
N ALA A 561 -34.84 8.12 -2.72
CA ALA A 561 -35.82 9.22 -2.66
C ALA A 561 -35.40 10.32 -1.66
N GLN A 562 -34.61 9.99 -0.64
CA GLN A 562 -34.17 10.92 0.38
C GLN A 562 -32.77 11.54 0.05
N LEU A 563 -32.06 11.05 -0.95
CA LEU A 563 -30.68 11.35 -1.22
C LEU A 563 -30.39 12.86 -1.28
N GLU A 564 -31.10 13.57 -2.16
CA GLU A 564 -30.88 15.01 -2.35
C GLU A 564 -31.31 15.82 -1.12
N THR A 565 -32.41 15.42 -0.46
CA THR A 565 -32.86 16.08 0.79
C THR A 565 -31.81 15.99 1.90
N LEU A 566 -31.02 14.91 1.94
CA LEU A 566 -30.03 14.65 2.97
C LEU A 566 -28.63 15.14 2.61
N THR A 567 -28.30 15.31 1.33
CA THR A 567 -26.89 15.50 0.92
C THR A 567 -26.67 16.63 -0.08
N TYR A 568 -27.73 17.27 -0.58
CA TYR A 568 -27.63 18.32 -1.59
C TYR A 568 -28.01 19.66 -1.01
N THR A 569 -27.04 20.57 -0.93
CA THR A 569 -27.30 21.95 -0.46
C THR A 569 -27.79 22.84 -1.61
N THR A 570 -28.67 23.80 -1.26
CA THR A 570 -29.05 24.93 -2.11
C THR A 570 -28.66 26.27 -1.50
N ALA A 571 -27.89 26.23 -0.42
CA ALA A 571 -27.34 27.37 0.30
C ALA A 571 -25.82 27.29 0.46
N GLY A 572 -25.14 26.59 -0.47
CA GLY A 572 -23.73 26.32 -0.37
C GLY A 572 -22.85 27.57 -0.40
N SER A 573 -21.75 27.53 0.34
CA SER A 573 -20.81 28.64 0.47
C SER A 573 -19.73 28.66 -0.64
N LEU A 574 -19.59 27.58 -1.42
CA LEU A 574 -18.69 27.51 -2.56
C LEU A 574 -19.34 28.15 -3.78
N THR A 575 -19.26 29.47 -3.88
CA THR A 575 -19.78 30.24 -5.01
C THR A 575 -18.61 30.90 -5.75
N GLY A 576 -18.70 30.99 -7.05
CA GLY A 576 -17.75 31.67 -7.92
C GLY A 576 -18.42 32.05 -9.23
N GLU A 577 -17.67 32.58 -10.19
CA GLU A 577 -18.22 33.03 -11.49
C GLU A 577 -19.03 31.94 -12.25
N GLN A 578 -18.79 30.67 -11.96
CA GLN A 578 -19.42 29.53 -12.61
C GLN A 578 -20.28 28.67 -11.67
N GLY A 579 -20.15 28.85 -10.34
CA GLY A 579 -20.91 28.13 -9.32
C GLY A 579 -22.19 28.88 -8.91
N ASN A 580 -23.22 28.12 -8.53
CA ASN A 580 -24.51 28.65 -8.14
C ASN A 580 -24.87 28.38 -6.67
N GLY A 581 -23.96 27.73 -5.91
CA GLY A 581 -24.21 27.34 -4.52
C GLY A 581 -25.10 26.13 -4.34
N ASN A 582 -25.42 25.40 -5.42
CA ASN A 582 -26.21 24.19 -5.39
C ASN A 582 -25.33 22.98 -5.73
N TYR A 583 -25.03 22.13 -4.75
CA TYR A 583 -24.14 20.99 -4.95
C TYR A 583 -24.30 19.91 -3.87
N TYR A 584 -23.84 18.71 -4.17
CA TYR A 584 -23.69 17.65 -3.18
C TYR A 584 -22.57 18.00 -2.20
N LEU A 585 -22.89 17.97 -0.91
CA LEU A 585 -21.89 18.02 0.17
C LEU A 585 -21.07 16.73 0.18
N ARG A 586 -19.84 16.77 0.66
CA ARG A 586 -19.08 15.56 0.96
C ARG A 586 -19.80 14.69 1.97
N ILE A 587 -20.26 15.34 3.05
CA ILE A 587 -21.04 14.73 4.12
C ILE A 587 -21.86 15.81 4.81
N ASN A 588 -23.12 15.48 5.14
CA ASN A 588 -24.00 16.30 5.96
C ASN A 588 -24.07 15.71 7.37
N ALA A 589 -23.79 16.51 8.38
CA ALA A 589 -23.74 16.08 9.79
C ALA A 589 -25.11 15.66 10.35
N ASN A 590 -26.20 16.18 9.77
CA ASN A 590 -27.59 15.96 10.22
C ASN A 590 -28.56 15.81 9.04
N GLU A 591 -29.85 16.17 9.20
CA GLU A 591 -30.85 16.02 8.15
C GLU A 591 -31.11 17.31 7.32
N ASP A 592 -30.42 18.41 7.64
CA ASP A 592 -30.56 19.69 6.94
C ASP A 592 -29.25 20.10 6.24
N PRO A 593 -29.08 19.85 4.93
CA PRO A 593 -27.86 20.17 4.20
C PRO A 593 -27.64 21.67 3.98
N ASN A 594 -28.49 22.53 4.50
CA ASN A 594 -28.43 23.99 4.37
C ASN A 594 -28.12 24.72 5.68
N ASP A 595 -27.84 24.00 6.78
CA ASP A 595 -27.68 24.62 8.11
C ASP A 595 -26.23 25.01 8.44
N HIS A 596 -25.28 24.72 7.55
CA HIS A 596 -23.86 25.04 7.72
C HIS A 596 -23.23 24.43 8.98
N SER A 597 -23.64 23.24 9.36
CA SER A 597 -23.10 22.54 10.54
C SER A 597 -21.58 22.33 10.45
N ALA A 598 -20.94 22.34 11.63
CA ALA A 598 -19.52 22.00 11.73
C ALA A 598 -19.31 20.48 11.67
N LEU A 599 -18.33 20.04 10.91
CA LEU A 599 -17.91 18.62 10.84
C LEU A 599 -16.81 18.27 11.86
N GLY A 600 -16.17 19.28 12.47
CA GLY A 600 -15.09 19.06 13.42
C GLY A 600 -13.71 18.87 12.77
N THR A 601 -12.85 18.08 13.42
CA THR A 601 -11.46 17.89 12.97
C THR A 601 -11.39 16.92 11.80
N SER A 602 -10.56 17.27 10.82
CA SER A 602 -10.22 16.47 9.64
C SER A 602 -8.70 16.43 9.51
N ASN A 603 -8.05 15.37 9.99
CA ASN A 603 -6.59 15.21 9.89
C ASN A 603 -5.82 16.50 10.19
N ALA A 604 -5.93 17.02 11.41
CA ALA A 604 -5.33 18.26 11.89
C ALA A 604 -5.92 19.59 11.34
N GLN A 605 -6.87 19.52 10.40
CA GLN A 605 -7.66 20.69 9.97
C GLN A 605 -9.01 20.72 10.70
N ILE A 606 -9.66 21.88 10.73
CA ILE A 606 -10.98 22.06 11.35
C ILE A 606 -11.98 22.49 10.27
N ILE A 607 -13.02 21.68 10.09
CA ILE A 607 -14.14 22.00 9.21
C ILE A 607 -15.25 22.62 10.06
N SER A 608 -15.35 23.94 10.00
CA SER A 608 -16.35 24.71 10.75
C SER A 608 -17.70 24.85 10.03
N ASP A 609 -17.74 24.50 8.75
CA ASP A 609 -18.90 24.63 7.88
C ASP A 609 -18.87 23.53 6.81
N GLU A 610 -19.81 22.59 6.87
CA GLU A 610 -19.86 21.46 5.92
C GLU A 610 -20.07 21.89 4.47
N SER A 611 -20.70 23.06 4.24
CA SER A 611 -20.90 23.61 2.90
C SER A 611 -19.58 24.08 2.23
N GLN A 612 -18.48 24.19 2.99
CA GLN A 612 -17.16 24.49 2.43
C GLN A 612 -16.45 23.26 1.87
N VAL A 613 -17.03 22.06 2.05
CA VAL A 613 -16.32 20.82 1.73
C VAL A 613 -17.07 20.02 0.68
N ILE A 614 -16.46 19.99 -0.52
CA ILE A 614 -16.93 19.17 -1.65
C ILE A 614 -15.87 18.12 -1.98
N ASP A 615 -16.31 16.93 -2.39
CA ASP A 615 -15.46 15.84 -2.89
C ASP A 615 -16.05 15.20 -4.15
N GLY A 616 -15.32 14.25 -4.73
CA GLY A 616 -15.77 13.47 -5.88
C GLY A 616 -16.79 12.38 -5.57
N GLY A 617 -17.22 12.23 -4.32
CA GLY A 617 -18.11 11.14 -3.88
C GLY A 617 -19.47 11.10 -4.59
N PHE A 618 -20.01 12.23 -5.00
CA PHE A 618 -21.24 12.30 -5.78
C PHE A 618 -21.13 11.61 -7.16
N LEU A 619 -19.94 11.44 -7.71
CA LEU A 619 -19.71 10.74 -8.98
C LEU A 619 -20.03 9.24 -8.87
N GLU A 620 -19.93 8.66 -7.67
CA GLU A 620 -20.33 7.28 -7.43
C GLU A 620 -21.84 7.05 -7.62
N LEU A 621 -22.67 8.08 -7.45
CA LEU A 621 -24.08 8.02 -7.80
C LEU A 621 -24.28 7.68 -9.28
N VAL A 622 -23.44 8.25 -10.14
CA VAL A 622 -23.42 7.94 -11.56
C VAL A 622 -22.76 6.58 -11.80
N ARG A 623 -21.61 6.34 -11.19
CA ARG A 623 -20.83 5.11 -11.35
C ARG A 623 -21.63 3.85 -11.05
N TYR A 624 -22.37 3.86 -9.95
CA TYR A 624 -23.15 2.68 -9.52
C TYR A 624 -24.58 2.64 -10.12
N GLY A 625 -24.96 3.62 -10.94
CA GLY A 625 -26.27 3.63 -11.64
C GLY A 625 -27.43 4.18 -10.82
N VAL A 626 -27.17 4.89 -9.72
CA VAL A 626 -28.22 5.52 -8.88
C VAL A 626 -28.78 6.79 -9.54
N ARG A 627 -27.93 7.51 -10.28
CA ARG A 627 -28.33 8.71 -11.03
C ARG A 627 -27.79 8.66 -12.46
N SER A 628 -28.46 9.40 -13.35
CA SER A 628 -27.96 9.66 -14.71
C SER A 628 -26.72 10.58 -14.66
N ALA A 629 -25.79 10.44 -15.60
CA ALA A 629 -24.72 11.41 -15.77
C ALA A 629 -25.26 12.79 -16.22
N THR A 630 -26.47 12.85 -16.74
CA THR A 630 -27.19 14.09 -17.13
C THR A 630 -28.16 14.56 -16.05
N ASP A 631 -28.10 14.00 -14.83
CA ASP A 631 -28.94 14.46 -13.73
C ASP A 631 -28.63 15.91 -13.37
N LYS A 632 -29.67 16.68 -13.05
CA LYS A 632 -29.54 18.11 -12.76
C LYS A 632 -28.58 18.36 -11.60
N HIS A 633 -28.71 17.63 -10.50
CA HIS A 633 -27.94 17.84 -9.29
C HIS A 633 -26.45 17.48 -9.50
N ILE A 634 -26.18 16.43 -10.33
CA ILE A 634 -24.82 16.10 -10.76
C ILE A 634 -24.23 17.25 -11.59
N ALA A 635 -25.00 17.75 -12.57
CA ALA A 635 -24.55 18.82 -13.47
C ALA A 635 -24.33 20.14 -12.73
N GLU A 636 -25.13 20.45 -11.73
CA GLU A 636 -25.01 21.65 -10.90
C GLU A 636 -23.84 21.56 -9.89
N THR A 637 -23.44 20.37 -9.48
CA THR A 637 -22.29 20.16 -8.57
C THR A 637 -20.93 20.35 -9.26
N LEU A 638 -20.83 20.04 -10.55
CA LEU A 638 -19.55 20.05 -11.28
C LEU A 638 -18.85 21.42 -11.30
N PRO A 639 -19.55 22.57 -11.48
CA PRO A 639 -18.90 23.88 -11.46
C PRO A 639 -18.16 24.19 -10.16
N GLU A 640 -18.72 23.84 -9.01
CA GLU A 640 -18.08 24.03 -7.71
C GLU A 640 -16.94 23.03 -7.50
N TYR A 641 -17.14 21.77 -7.88
CA TYR A 641 -16.12 20.73 -7.79
C TYR A 641 -14.89 21.03 -8.68
N ASP A 642 -15.13 21.64 -9.83
CA ASP A 642 -14.08 22.01 -10.80
C ASP A 642 -13.51 23.44 -10.62
N ASN A 643 -13.98 24.19 -9.62
CA ASN A 643 -13.64 25.58 -9.46
C ASN A 643 -12.18 25.79 -9.03
N GLN A 644 -11.34 26.21 -9.98
CA GLN A 644 -9.91 26.49 -9.73
C GLN A 644 -9.66 27.88 -9.12
N GLN A 645 -10.67 28.74 -9.00
CA GLN A 645 -10.55 30.08 -8.42
C GLN A 645 -10.80 30.09 -6.91
N LEU A 646 -11.24 28.99 -6.34
CA LEU A 646 -11.38 28.86 -4.89
C LEU A 646 -10.02 29.04 -4.20
N PRO A 647 -10.00 29.58 -2.97
CA PRO A 647 -8.79 29.59 -2.14
C PRO A 647 -8.18 28.19 -2.04
N ASP A 648 -6.85 28.11 -1.99
CA ASP A 648 -6.13 26.82 -1.98
C ASP A 648 -6.63 25.83 -0.91
N LEU A 649 -7.08 26.33 0.23
CA LEU A 649 -7.63 25.49 1.29
C LEU A 649 -8.90 24.74 0.84
N LEU A 650 -9.77 25.40 0.06
CA LEU A 650 -11.07 24.87 -0.37
C LEU A 650 -11.03 24.21 -1.74
N ARG A 651 -10.08 24.60 -2.57
CA ARG A 651 -9.95 24.12 -3.94
C ARG A 651 -9.57 22.64 -3.99
N VAL A 652 -10.25 21.86 -4.82
CA VAL A 652 -9.99 20.44 -5.01
C VAL A 652 -9.39 20.10 -6.37
N LYS A 653 -9.70 20.86 -7.43
CA LYS A 653 -9.17 20.62 -8.79
C LYS A 653 -7.83 21.34 -9.03
N TYR A 654 -6.90 20.59 -9.60
CA TYR A 654 -5.57 21.07 -10.04
C TYR A 654 -5.27 20.62 -11.46
N GLU A 655 -4.40 21.37 -12.14
CA GLU A 655 -3.92 21.07 -13.48
C GLU A 655 -2.41 20.83 -13.45
N PHE A 656 -1.95 19.85 -14.20
CA PHE A 656 -0.56 19.41 -14.25
C PHE A 656 -0.02 19.49 -15.67
N THR A 657 1.26 19.84 -15.79
CA THR A 657 2.04 19.76 -17.01
C THR A 657 3.29 18.94 -16.75
N PHE A 658 3.69 18.12 -17.71
CA PHE A 658 4.84 17.24 -17.55
C PHE A 658 5.90 17.55 -18.58
N PRO A 659 7.20 17.50 -18.23
CA PRO A 659 8.29 17.79 -19.17
C PRO A 659 8.22 16.92 -20.41
N GLY A 660 8.29 17.55 -21.61
CA GLY A 660 8.26 16.81 -22.87
C GLY A 660 6.90 16.25 -23.29
N VAL A 661 5.83 16.52 -22.53
CA VAL A 661 4.46 16.09 -22.83
C VAL A 661 3.60 17.31 -23.11
N GLU A 662 2.98 17.37 -24.29
CA GLU A 662 2.05 18.44 -24.63
C GLU A 662 0.71 18.27 -23.95
N GLY A 663 0.15 19.35 -23.41
CA GLY A 663 -1.17 19.40 -22.79
C GLY A 663 -1.13 19.64 -21.30
N THR A 664 -2.35 19.72 -20.75
CA THR A 664 -2.62 19.91 -19.32
C THR A 664 -3.53 18.78 -18.85
N PHE A 665 -3.21 18.23 -17.69
CA PHE A 665 -3.83 17.03 -17.17
C PHE A 665 -4.49 17.29 -15.82
N PRO A 666 -5.78 16.96 -15.64
CA PRO A 666 -6.51 17.28 -14.42
C PRO A 666 -6.28 16.27 -13.31
N GLY A 667 -6.31 16.75 -12.07
CA GLY A 667 -6.32 15.93 -10.86
C GLY A 667 -7.10 16.62 -9.75
N TRP A 668 -7.60 15.82 -8.79
CA TRP A 668 -8.42 16.32 -7.67
C TRP A 668 -7.90 15.83 -6.33
N ARG A 669 -7.98 16.70 -5.32
CA ARG A 669 -7.81 16.33 -3.91
C ARG A 669 -9.02 15.51 -3.45
N ARG A 670 -8.92 14.86 -2.30
CA ARG A 670 -10.07 14.18 -1.68
C ARG A 670 -11.22 15.17 -1.48
N TYR A 671 -10.93 16.27 -0.80
CA TYR A 671 -11.90 17.34 -0.51
C TYR A 671 -11.17 18.63 -0.09
N GLY A 672 -11.88 19.74 0.01
CA GLY A 672 -11.37 20.98 0.60
C GLY A 672 -11.20 20.84 2.11
N VAL A 673 -10.23 21.56 2.70
CA VAL A 673 -9.87 21.48 4.15
C VAL A 673 -9.34 20.10 4.57
N ASP A 674 -8.87 19.28 3.61
CA ASP A 674 -8.22 18.00 3.93
C ASP A 674 -6.83 18.24 4.52
N GLY A 675 -6.60 17.74 5.73
CA GLY A 675 -5.32 17.85 6.44
C GLY A 675 -4.39 16.65 6.25
N TYR A 676 -4.79 15.62 5.48
CA TYR A 676 -4.02 14.38 5.33
C TYR A 676 -2.86 14.53 4.33
N GLY A 677 -1.79 15.18 4.75
CA GLY A 677 -0.60 15.44 3.97
C GLY A 677 0.41 16.26 4.74
N GLU A 678 1.50 16.65 4.08
CA GLU A 678 2.58 17.44 4.67
C GLU A 678 2.08 18.79 5.18
N ASP A 679 2.76 19.31 6.20
CA ASP A 679 2.55 20.68 6.70
C ASP A 679 2.95 21.70 5.64
N GLN A 680 1.98 22.46 5.12
CA GLN A 680 2.21 23.43 4.06
C GLN A 680 3.05 24.65 4.47
N SER A 681 3.29 24.85 5.78
CA SER A 681 4.08 25.97 6.30
C SER A 681 5.57 25.66 6.39
N ASN A 682 5.94 24.40 6.71
CA ASN A 682 7.32 23.98 6.93
C ASN A 682 7.78 22.78 6.11
N GLY A 683 6.86 22.10 5.41
CA GLY A 683 7.14 20.94 4.56
C GLY A 683 7.39 19.63 5.30
N LEU A 684 7.19 19.60 6.63
CA LEU A 684 7.35 18.37 7.42
C LEU A 684 6.28 17.32 7.05
N GLY A 685 6.59 16.05 7.25
CA GLY A 685 5.68 14.95 6.98
C GLY A 685 4.39 14.98 7.79
N TYR A 686 3.39 14.20 7.37
CA TYR A 686 2.07 14.17 8.02
C TYR A 686 2.13 13.85 9.52
N VAL A 687 3.07 13.02 9.96
CA VAL A 687 3.18 12.66 11.39
C VAL A 687 3.48 13.88 12.25
N GLU A 688 4.39 14.74 11.81
CA GLU A 688 4.70 16.02 12.46
C GLU A 688 3.59 17.04 12.21
N ALA A 689 3.04 17.08 11.00
CA ALA A 689 1.95 17.96 10.60
C ALA A 689 0.66 17.71 11.39
N ASN A 690 0.43 16.48 11.85
CA ASN A 690 -0.75 16.13 12.65
C ASN A 690 -0.79 16.85 14.01
N ASN A 691 0.31 17.41 14.46
CA ASN A 691 0.39 18.28 15.63
C ASN A 691 0.23 19.78 15.28
N SER A 692 -0.03 20.11 14.02
CA SER A 692 -0.25 21.46 13.53
C SER A 692 -1.64 21.56 12.87
N THR A 693 -2.11 22.78 12.62
CA THR A 693 -3.33 23.05 11.85
C THR A 693 -3.03 23.36 10.38
N GLN A 694 -1.84 23.00 9.90
CA GLN A 694 -1.36 23.33 8.57
C GLN A 694 -1.13 22.11 7.66
N GLY A 695 -1.52 20.92 8.11
CA GLY A 695 -1.51 19.71 7.28
C GLY A 695 -2.38 19.89 6.04
N ARG A 696 -1.94 19.36 4.89
CA ARG A 696 -2.64 19.53 3.62
C ARG A 696 -2.61 18.24 2.79
N GLY A 697 -3.79 17.63 2.60
CA GLY A 697 -3.97 16.53 1.65
C GLY A 697 -3.73 17.00 0.21
N ARG A 698 -3.05 16.17 -0.57
CA ARG A 698 -2.64 16.46 -1.95
C ARG A 698 -3.63 15.87 -2.97
N VAL A 699 -3.32 15.99 -4.24
CA VAL A 699 -4.13 15.40 -5.32
C VAL A 699 -4.00 13.88 -5.32
N TRP A 700 -5.13 13.19 -5.42
CA TRP A 700 -5.20 11.74 -5.48
C TRP A 700 -5.52 11.28 -6.91
N PRO A 701 -4.62 10.55 -7.58
CA PRO A 701 -4.84 10.10 -8.95
C PRO A 701 -6.11 9.25 -9.16
N ILE A 702 -6.63 8.59 -8.13
CA ILE A 702 -7.91 7.85 -8.21
C ILE A 702 -9.06 8.73 -8.70
N PHE A 703 -9.10 10.02 -8.32
CA PHE A 703 -10.16 10.93 -8.76
C PHE A 703 -10.06 11.30 -10.23
N THR A 704 -8.86 11.29 -10.79
CA THR A 704 -8.67 11.41 -12.23
C THR A 704 -9.33 10.23 -12.95
N GLY A 705 -9.21 9.02 -12.41
CA GLY A 705 -9.91 7.83 -12.88
C GLY A 705 -11.43 7.91 -12.71
N GLU A 706 -11.89 8.25 -11.49
CA GLU A 706 -13.33 8.40 -11.21
C GLU A 706 -13.99 9.45 -12.13
N ARG A 707 -13.31 10.59 -12.34
CA ARG A 707 -13.79 11.62 -13.27
C ARG A 707 -13.77 11.10 -14.71
N GLY A 708 -12.76 10.37 -15.13
CA GLY A 708 -12.71 9.76 -16.46
C GLY A 708 -13.87 8.82 -16.73
N HIS A 709 -14.30 8.05 -15.74
CA HIS A 709 -15.50 7.20 -15.82
C HIS A 709 -16.77 8.03 -15.96
N TYR A 710 -16.91 9.11 -15.20
CA TYR A 710 -18.06 10.01 -15.31
C TYR A 710 -18.16 10.62 -16.72
N GLU A 711 -17.08 11.14 -17.26
CA GLU A 711 -17.06 11.76 -18.60
C GLU A 711 -17.40 10.75 -19.70
N LEU A 712 -16.90 9.50 -19.57
CA LEU A 712 -17.26 8.42 -20.48
C LEU A 712 -18.76 8.10 -20.41
N GLN A 713 -19.34 8.03 -19.20
CA GLN A 713 -20.76 7.76 -19.02
C GLN A 713 -21.64 8.90 -19.58
N LEU A 714 -21.23 10.14 -19.33
CA LEU A 714 -21.89 11.32 -19.88
C LEU A 714 -21.87 11.27 -21.42
N ALA A 715 -20.72 10.99 -22.01
CA ALA A 715 -20.56 10.84 -23.45
C ALA A 715 -21.51 9.76 -24.02
N HIS A 716 -21.54 8.60 -23.39
CA HIS A 716 -22.39 7.48 -23.78
C HIS A 716 -23.88 7.85 -23.74
N GLN A 717 -24.34 8.54 -22.68
CA GLN A 717 -25.74 8.95 -22.55
C GLN A 717 -26.15 10.06 -23.53
N LEU A 718 -25.25 11.00 -23.81
CA LEU A 718 -25.51 12.07 -24.78
C LEU A 718 -25.56 11.55 -26.22
N GLN A 719 -24.70 10.59 -26.58
CA GLN A 719 -24.75 9.93 -27.89
C GLN A 719 -26.03 9.16 -28.10
N SER A 720 -26.53 8.45 -27.09
CA SER A 720 -27.79 7.69 -27.17
C SER A 720 -29.02 8.56 -27.32
N LYS A 721 -28.98 9.79 -26.75
CA LYS A 721 -30.14 10.72 -26.83
C LYS A 721 -30.22 11.55 -28.13
N ASN A 722 -29.09 11.96 -28.70
CA ASN A 722 -29.06 13.00 -29.74
C ASN A 722 -28.46 12.59 -31.10
N GLY A 723 -27.97 11.36 -31.28
CA GLY A 723 -27.47 10.83 -32.57
C GLY A 723 -26.35 11.62 -33.31
N SER A 724 -26.16 12.90 -32.99
CA SER A 724 -25.32 13.82 -33.72
C SER A 724 -24.11 14.43 -32.94
N ASN A 725 -24.11 14.36 -31.61
CA ASN A 725 -22.96 14.85 -30.82
C ASN A 725 -22.00 13.70 -30.56
N LYS A 726 -21.08 13.45 -31.48
CA LYS A 726 -19.91 12.61 -31.20
C LYS A 726 -19.08 13.31 -30.13
N VAL A 727 -19.18 12.83 -28.89
CA VAL A 727 -18.14 13.15 -27.90
C VAL A 727 -16.85 12.48 -28.37
N ASP A 728 -15.77 13.22 -28.32
CA ASP A 728 -14.46 12.75 -28.73
C ASP A 728 -13.89 11.83 -27.63
N ILE A 729 -14.19 10.55 -27.71
CA ILE A 729 -13.70 9.52 -26.78
C ILE A 729 -12.17 9.47 -26.78
N GLU A 730 -11.55 9.73 -27.93
CA GLU A 730 -10.08 9.78 -28.03
C GLU A 730 -9.50 10.95 -27.24
N LYS A 731 -10.17 12.09 -27.27
CA LYS A 731 -9.78 13.24 -26.42
C LYS A 731 -9.90 12.89 -24.93
N LEU A 732 -10.99 12.26 -24.52
CA LEU A 732 -11.19 11.83 -23.13
C LEU A 732 -10.11 10.81 -22.69
N ARG A 733 -9.80 9.85 -23.56
CA ARG A 733 -8.73 8.87 -23.36
C ARG A 733 -7.39 9.60 -23.14
N ASN A 734 -7.03 10.52 -24.03
CA ASN A 734 -5.79 11.28 -23.96
C ASN A 734 -5.77 12.30 -22.81
N THR A 735 -6.88 12.56 -22.14
CA THR A 735 -6.94 13.36 -20.92
C THR A 735 -6.80 12.51 -19.68
N TYR A 736 -7.71 11.56 -19.47
CA TYR A 736 -7.83 10.87 -18.17
C TYR A 736 -6.92 9.64 -18.04
N ILE A 737 -6.85 8.78 -19.05
CA ILE A 737 -5.94 7.63 -19.04
C ILE A 737 -4.49 8.13 -19.04
N LYS A 738 -4.17 9.06 -19.95
CA LYS A 738 -2.83 9.63 -20.01
C LYS A 738 -2.43 10.36 -18.73
N ALA A 739 -3.35 11.06 -18.06
CA ALA A 739 -3.08 11.70 -16.78
C ALA A 739 -2.66 10.68 -15.71
N MET A 740 -3.39 9.57 -15.59
CA MET A 740 -3.03 8.52 -14.63
C MET A 740 -1.67 7.90 -14.95
N GLU A 741 -1.37 7.67 -16.24
CA GLU A 741 -0.07 7.16 -16.67
C GLU A 741 1.08 8.12 -16.33
N LEU A 742 0.86 9.43 -16.41
CA LEU A 742 1.85 10.45 -16.09
C LEU A 742 2.08 10.66 -14.59
N PHE A 743 1.15 10.25 -13.74
CA PHE A 743 1.33 10.26 -12.29
C PHE A 743 2.11 9.06 -11.76
N ALA A 744 2.36 8.03 -12.57
CA ALA A 744 3.19 6.92 -12.19
C ALA A 744 4.66 7.34 -12.12
N ASN A 745 5.40 6.80 -11.15
CA ASN A 745 6.83 7.02 -11.06
C ASN A 745 7.63 6.18 -12.08
N GLU A 746 8.95 6.25 -12.05
CA GLU A 746 9.84 5.54 -12.98
C GLU A 746 9.70 4.00 -12.95
N GLY A 747 9.32 3.45 -11.78
CA GLY A 747 9.00 2.03 -11.62
C GLY A 747 7.56 1.67 -11.97
N MET A 748 6.79 2.59 -12.56
CA MET A 748 5.37 2.42 -12.90
C MET A 748 4.49 2.18 -11.66
N MET A 749 4.87 2.72 -10.49
CA MET A 749 4.05 2.67 -9.28
C MET A 749 3.15 3.89 -9.22
N LEU A 750 1.84 3.65 -9.07
CA LEU A 750 0.84 4.72 -8.90
C LEU A 750 0.70 5.10 -7.43
N PRO A 751 0.88 6.38 -7.08
CA PRO A 751 0.81 6.83 -5.70
C PRO A 751 -0.62 7.02 -5.20
N GLU A 752 -0.75 7.13 -3.89
CA GLU A 752 -1.92 7.66 -3.21
C GLU A 752 -2.10 9.14 -3.53
N GLN A 753 -1.03 9.92 -3.36
CA GLN A 753 -1.05 11.37 -3.53
C GLN A 753 0.12 11.85 -4.41
N VAL A 754 -0.15 12.88 -5.19
CA VAL A 754 0.86 13.60 -5.98
C VAL A 754 0.94 15.07 -5.53
N TRP A 755 2.15 15.65 -5.59
CA TRP A 755 2.39 17.02 -5.22
C TRP A 755 1.63 18.01 -6.13
N ASP A 756 0.79 18.84 -5.51
CA ASP A 756 -0.06 19.83 -6.20
C ASP A 756 0.62 21.19 -6.47
N GLY A 757 1.84 21.37 -5.99
CA GLY A 757 2.62 22.60 -6.13
C GLY A 757 2.30 23.68 -5.11
N VAL A 758 1.58 23.37 -4.03
CA VAL A 758 1.16 24.35 -3.01
C VAL A 758 1.89 24.10 -1.67
N GLY A 759 2.37 25.20 -1.06
CA GLY A 759 3.01 25.19 0.25
C GLY A 759 4.51 24.88 0.21
N ASN A 760 5.10 24.71 1.38
CA ASN A 760 6.52 24.44 1.55
C ASN A 760 6.84 22.99 1.13
N ASN A 761 7.97 22.81 0.45
CA ASN A 761 8.43 21.53 -0.10
C ASN A 761 9.92 21.28 0.22
N ASP A 762 10.48 22.00 1.21
CA ASP A 762 11.92 21.96 1.49
C ASP A 762 12.40 20.60 1.98
N ALA A 763 11.53 19.84 2.67
CA ALA A 763 11.90 18.54 3.23
C ALA A 763 12.04 17.46 2.15
N TYR A 764 11.17 17.46 1.13
CA TYR A 764 11.09 16.35 0.16
C TYR A 764 11.45 16.75 -1.27
N GLN A 765 11.39 18.04 -1.63
CA GLN A 765 11.76 18.56 -2.95
C GLN A 765 10.97 17.96 -4.14
N TYR A 766 9.69 17.61 -3.93
CA TYR A 766 8.85 17.02 -4.97
C TYR A 766 8.72 17.91 -6.21
N GLN A 767 8.63 17.29 -7.37
CA GLN A 767 8.17 17.96 -8.59
C GLN A 767 6.63 17.94 -8.65
N LYS A 768 6.03 18.96 -9.28
CA LYS A 768 4.57 19.01 -9.43
C LYS A 768 4.07 17.83 -10.27
N GLY A 769 3.17 17.03 -9.69
CA GLY A 769 2.66 15.79 -10.28
C GLY A 769 3.46 14.53 -9.88
N GLU A 770 4.57 14.69 -9.15
CA GLU A 770 5.31 13.58 -8.56
C GLU A 770 4.59 13.01 -7.33
N GLY A 771 4.69 11.69 -7.12
CA GLY A 771 4.18 11.03 -5.93
C GLY A 771 4.84 11.58 -4.65
N THR A 772 4.03 11.87 -3.63
CA THR A 772 4.54 12.32 -2.34
C THR A 772 4.97 11.14 -1.45
N ASN A 773 5.41 11.43 -0.23
CA ASN A 773 5.71 10.40 0.79
C ASN A 773 4.43 9.78 1.41
N ALA A 774 3.31 9.86 0.68
CA ALA A 774 2.12 9.05 0.91
C ALA A 774 2.33 7.63 0.36
N ALA A 775 1.34 6.74 0.52
CA ALA A 775 1.51 5.35 0.10
C ALA A 775 1.74 5.22 -1.42
N THR A 776 2.84 4.56 -1.80
CA THR A 776 3.14 4.19 -3.18
C THR A 776 3.73 2.76 -3.19
N PRO A 777 3.18 1.81 -3.98
CA PRO A 777 1.93 1.94 -4.75
C PRO A 777 0.68 1.90 -3.87
N LEU A 778 -0.37 2.61 -4.25
CA LEU A 778 -1.70 2.39 -3.69
C LEU A 778 -2.47 1.41 -4.58
N ALA A 779 -2.96 0.30 -4.00
CA ALA A 779 -3.70 -0.72 -4.75
C ALA A 779 -4.96 -0.15 -5.42
N TRP A 780 -5.70 0.72 -4.74
CA TRP A 780 -6.87 1.39 -5.29
C TRP A 780 -6.55 2.22 -6.53
N THR A 781 -5.43 2.97 -6.53
CA THR A 781 -5.05 3.77 -7.71
C THR A 781 -4.75 2.88 -8.92
N HIS A 782 -3.99 1.80 -8.74
CA HIS A 782 -3.76 0.80 -9.79
C HIS A 782 -5.05 0.13 -10.27
N ALA A 783 -5.94 -0.21 -9.34
CA ALA A 783 -7.24 -0.81 -9.65
C ALA A 783 -8.13 0.14 -10.45
N GLU A 784 -8.16 1.42 -10.09
CA GLU A 784 -8.93 2.43 -10.80
C GLU A 784 -8.43 2.62 -12.24
N TYR A 785 -7.11 2.64 -12.43
CA TYR A 785 -6.51 2.70 -13.77
C TYR A 785 -6.92 1.51 -14.66
N VAL A 786 -6.83 0.30 -14.13
CA VAL A 786 -7.24 -0.92 -14.86
C VAL A 786 -8.71 -0.89 -15.24
N LYS A 787 -9.59 -0.49 -14.31
CA LYS A 787 -11.03 -0.38 -14.56
C LYS A 787 -11.35 0.73 -15.58
N LEU A 788 -10.61 1.84 -15.54
CA LEU A 788 -10.75 2.92 -16.49
C LEU A 788 -10.41 2.45 -17.92
N LEU A 789 -9.26 1.77 -18.10
CA LEU A 789 -8.90 1.16 -19.37
C LEU A 789 -9.98 0.21 -19.89
N ARG A 790 -10.52 -0.63 -19.00
CA ARG A 790 -11.61 -1.55 -19.37
C ARG A 790 -12.86 -0.81 -19.82
N SER A 791 -13.25 0.24 -19.11
CA SER A 791 -14.42 1.04 -19.46
C SER A 791 -14.27 1.73 -20.82
N TYR A 792 -13.11 2.32 -21.09
CA TYR A 792 -12.84 2.94 -22.39
C TYR A 792 -12.73 1.91 -23.52
N SER A 793 -12.13 0.75 -23.28
CA SER A 793 -12.06 -0.34 -24.24
C SER A 793 -13.46 -0.89 -24.62
N ASP A 794 -14.39 -0.90 -23.67
CA ASP A 794 -15.77 -1.35 -23.87
C ASP A 794 -16.71 -0.22 -24.30
N GLY A 795 -16.27 1.05 -24.30
CA GLY A 795 -17.03 2.25 -24.66
C GLY A 795 -18.17 2.59 -23.68
N LYS A 796 -18.14 2.03 -22.47
CA LYS A 796 -19.10 2.27 -21.39
C LYS A 796 -18.48 1.97 -20.04
N VAL A 797 -19.00 2.56 -18.97
CA VAL A 797 -18.53 2.28 -17.60
C VAL A 797 -18.78 0.80 -17.28
N TRP A 798 -17.69 0.05 -17.18
CA TRP A 798 -17.71 -1.41 -17.10
C TRP A 798 -18.24 -1.95 -15.77
N ASP A 799 -17.95 -1.29 -14.66
CA ASP A 799 -18.36 -1.69 -13.30
C ASP A 799 -19.68 -1.04 -12.85
N ARG A 800 -20.42 -0.40 -13.77
CA ARG A 800 -21.76 0.11 -13.50
C ARG A 800 -22.72 -1.03 -13.18
N ASN A 801 -23.52 -0.86 -12.11
CA ASN A 801 -24.49 -1.88 -11.70
C ASN A 801 -25.76 -1.81 -12.58
N ALA A 802 -25.93 -2.79 -13.45
CA ALA A 802 -27.01 -2.79 -14.42
C ALA A 802 -28.41 -2.86 -13.80
N SER A 803 -28.59 -3.56 -12.68
CA SER A 803 -29.89 -3.66 -11.99
C SER A 803 -30.26 -2.34 -11.31
N THR A 804 -29.28 -1.65 -10.73
CA THR A 804 -29.45 -0.31 -10.15
C THR A 804 -29.81 0.69 -11.25
N GLU A 805 -29.07 0.69 -12.36
CA GLU A 805 -29.33 1.55 -13.51
C GLU A 805 -30.75 1.32 -14.06
N ALA A 806 -31.13 0.09 -14.28
CA ALA A 806 -32.48 -0.25 -14.79
C ALA A 806 -33.63 0.23 -13.88
N ARG A 807 -33.35 0.37 -12.58
CA ARG A 807 -34.32 0.82 -11.60
C ARG A 807 -34.44 2.35 -11.51
N TYR A 808 -33.32 3.07 -11.55
CA TYR A 808 -33.30 4.51 -11.23
C TYR A 808 -32.98 5.42 -12.41
N VAL A 809 -32.33 4.94 -13.46
CA VAL A 809 -31.93 5.73 -14.63
C VAL A 809 -32.88 5.39 -15.79
N LYS A 810 -33.85 6.26 -16.04
CA LYS A 810 -34.87 6.10 -17.11
C LYS A 810 -34.54 6.94 -18.33
#